data_ae01692d45b0d4639ea59314f757e91a
#
_entry.id   ae01692d45b0d4639ea59314f757e91a
#
_cell.length_a   1.000
_cell.length_b   1.000
_cell.length_c   1.000
_cell.angle_alpha   90.00
_cell.angle_beta   90.00
_cell.angle_gamma   90.00
#
_symmetry.space_group_name_H-M   'P 1'
#
loop_
_entity.id
_entity.type
_entity.pdbx_description
1 polymer ?
#
loop_
_entity_poly.entity_id
_entity_poly.type
_entity_poly.pdbx_seq_one_letter_code
_entity_poly.pdbx_strand_id
1 'polypeptide(L)'
;MANCARQCTASRVPLAAHILARLIIAVLLFCGTDVRAQAVHTYTNTTDFAIPNNSCAVGVTRTFTVTDVFDVAGVAIGVVIDHNSRGDIRATLQSPSGTVVNLITNIGGGLDDLNVVFDPTAGAAITSHTAQNDDWIIPPYQRTFRPAGDLLAFADADALPDSAGVWTLRLCDSNGGLSGTFRHADLYLVEPFADLSLAKTVSNANPPAGGTISFTLTVTSSAQSTGTATGIAVTDTLPEGFSFSSASGTGTFNSGTGVWNVGSLAPGASASITLTGTAFTSGTTETNVAEITASSLPDLDSVVDNGATGEDDYDSVSYTTQTRVAGTVPAVSCPAGSTLFDWTGKTWTIGTVPYSNSYPVAGVGTFTMTLAGNAAHVAGTPAINSNLTGGFPADQSLFLNMNNAAISDTATVTIQFPTAVPGLQFRLYDIDYGAGSYADRVMVTGQYNGAAVSPTLTAGTSNYVVGNTAYGDLGATDTTAAGNVAVSFSAPVDTITITYGNHTNGNVSVPANPGNQHMSISNFSTICNPTTVLGVTKISSVITDPVNGATNPKAIPGATVQYCVLVSNPGSATATAIAATDVLPATIAFVAASMRSGTTCANAATVEDDDAAGADESDPIGASISGSTITATRASMGPATSFAIIFNALVK
;
A
#
# COMPACT_ATOMS: atom_id res chain seq x y z
N MET A 1 12.04 -3.74 40.69
CA MET A 1 12.54 -3.25 42.02
C MET A 1 13.72 -4.10 42.41
N ALA A 2 14.93 -3.59 42.34
CA ALA A 2 16.06 -3.89 43.21
C ALA A 2 17.33 -3.32 42.58
N ASN A 3 17.75 -2.20 43.10
CA ASN A 3 19.10 -1.66 43.28
C ASN A 3 20.26 -2.36 42.54
N CYS A 4 20.95 -1.61 41.69
CA CYS A 4 22.39 -1.71 41.54
C CYS A 4 23.01 -0.31 41.47
N ALA A 5 23.21 0.33 42.61
CA ALA A 5 24.12 1.45 42.79
C ALA A 5 25.56 0.85 42.87
N ARG A 6 26.38 1.02 41.84
CA ARG A 6 27.83 0.91 41.95
C ARG A 6 28.47 2.27 41.72
N GLN A 7 29.16 2.72 42.73
CA GLN A 7 30.00 3.91 42.75
C GLN A 7 31.10 3.80 41.68
N CYS A 8 31.09 4.71 40.69
CA CYS A 8 32.26 4.97 39.86
C CYS A 8 33.15 5.99 40.59
N THR A 9 34.31 5.54 41.08
CA THR A 9 35.40 6.39 41.55
C THR A 9 36.02 7.14 40.36
N ALA A 10 35.98 8.46 40.38
CA ALA A 10 36.62 9.29 39.39
C ALA A 10 38.14 9.15 39.41
N SER A 11 38.71 8.42 38.44
CA SER A 11 40.14 8.51 38.13
C SER A 11 40.40 9.76 37.29
N ARG A 12 41.39 10.53 37.63
CA ARG A 12 41.80 11.73 36.87
C ARG A 12 42.29 11.29 35.47
N VAL A 13 41.51 11.58 34.46
CA VAL A 13 41.85 11.42 33.03
C VAL A 13 42.69 12.64 32.60
N PRO A 14 43.77 12.48 31.80
CA PRO A 14 44.58 13.60 31.30
C PRO A 14 43.78 14.61 30.51
N LEU A 15 44.19 15.87 30.54
CA LEU A 15 43.50 17.04 29.96
C LEU A 15 43.16 16.89 28.46
N ALA A 16 43.95 16.14 27.72
CA ALA A 16 43.71 15.80 26.30
C ALA A 16 42.39 15.01 26.08
N ALA A 17 41.97 14.19 27.03
CA ALA A 17 40.70 13.46 26.97
C ALA A 17 39.47 14.35 27.23
N HIS A 18 39.65 15.55 27.79
CA HIS A 18 38.55 16.48 28.05
C HIS A 18 38.12 17.28 26.80
N ILE A 19 38.98 17.39 25.83
CA ILE A 19 38.72 18.15 24.58
C ILE A 19 37.94 17.24 23.62
N LEU A 20 38.31 15.99 23.51
CA LEU A 20 37.54 14.96 22.82
C LEU A 20 36.18 14.71 23.51
N ALA A 21 36.14 14.77 24.86
CA ALA A 21 34.95 14.49 25.65
C ALA A 21 33.85 15.55 25.53
N ARG A 22 34.12 16.78 25.10
CA ARG A 22 33.06 17.80 24.95
C ARG A 22 32.40 17.80 23.56
N LEU A 23 33.08 17.37 22.53
CA LEU A 23 32.45 17.00 21.26
C LEU A 23 31.63 15.69 21.37
N ILE A 24 31.96 14.82 22.36
CA ILE A 24 31.37 13.50 22.61
C ILE A 24 30.33 13.52 23.77
N ILE A 25 30.32 14.54 24.66
CA ILE A 25 29.54 14.54 25.92
C ILE A 25 28.03 14.79 25.74
N ALA A 26 27.50 15.01 24.57
CA ALA A 26 26.05 15.01 24.38
C ALA A 26 25.40 13.61 24.36
N VAL A 27 26.16 12.51 24.34
CA VAL A 27 25.66 11.13 24.11
C VAL A 27 25.83 10.18 25.32
N LEU A 28 26.42 10.56 26.44
CA LEU A 28 26.69 9.63 27.56
C LEU A 28 25.60 9.65 28.64
N LEU A 29 24.36 9.23 28.31
CA LEU A 29 23.31 8.93 29.30
C LEU A 29 22.35 7.81 28.89
N PHE A 30 22.83 6.80 28.14
CA PHE A 30 22.12 5.53 28.03
C PHE A 30 23.07 4.35 28.25
N CYS A 31 22.72 3.52 29.18
CA CYS A 31 23.47 2.35 29.62
C CYS A 31 23.14 1.18 28.69
N GLY A 32 24.14 0.67 27.96
CA GLY A 32 24.13 -0.68 27.38
C GLY A 32 24.24 -0.73 25.86
N THR A 33 25.36 -1.29 25.43
CA THR A 33 25.77 -1.74 24.10
C THR A 33 26.62 -0.74 23.28
N ASP A 34 27.52 -1.25 22.50
CA ASP A 34 28.61 -0.65 21.74
C ASP A 34 28.33 0.72 21.06
N VAL A 35 28.40 1.80 21.81
CA VAL A 35 28.35 3.15 21.27
C VAL A 35 29.61 3.35 20.44
N ARG A 36 29.50 3.46 19.11
CA ARG A 36 30.58 3.91 18.25
C ARG A 36 30.80 5.41 18.52
N ALA A 37 31.97 5.76 19.03
CA ALA A 37 32.36 7.17 19.12
C ALA A 37 32.50 7.73 17.71
N GLN A 38 31.99 8.95 17.47
CA GLN A 38 32.21 9.70 16.23
C GLN A 38 33.70 9.62 15.83
N ALA A 39 33.97 9.27 14.58
CA ALA A 39 35.35 9.10 14.12
C ALA A 39 36.03 10.47 14.03
N VAL A 40 37.16 10.59 14.76
CA VAL A 40 38.04 11.76 14.73
C VAL A 40 39.40 11.32 14.26
N HIS A 41 39.79 11.77 13.10
CA HIS A 41 41.12 11.51 12.51
C HIS A 41 42.10 12.57 12.98
N THR A 42 43.28 12.15 13.47
CA THR A 42 44.29 13.04 14.00
C THR A 42 45.55 12.96 13.15
N TYR A 43 46.01 14.09 12.66
CA TYR A 43 47.21 14.23 11.84
C TYR A 43 48.20 15.15 12.56
N THR A 44 49.37 14.62 12.90
CA THR A 44 50.33 15.27 13.79
C THR A 44 51.55 15.78 13.01
N ASN A 45 52.01 16.97 13.33
CA ASN A 45 53.27 17.53 12.89
C ASN A 45 54.11 18.02 14.09
N THR A 46 55.25 17.37 14.35
CA THR A 46 56.13 17.62 15.49
C THR A 46 57.54 18.11 15.08
N THR A 47 57.69 18.50 13.80
CA THR A 47 58.98 18.95 13.30
C THR A 47 59.20 20.40 13.69
N ASP A 48 60.13 20.66 14.63
CA ASP A 48 60.53 22.01 15.05
C ASP A 48 60.92 22.87 13.88
N PHE A 49 60.47 24.11 13.90
CA PHE A 49 60.78 25.07 12.83
C PHE A 49 60.79 26.52 13.33
N ALA A 50 61.83 27.26 13.01
CA ALA A 50 61.98 28.66 13.39
C ALA A 50 60.91 29.54 12.72
N ILE A 51 60.24 30.41 13.47
CA ILE A 51 59.37 31.49 13.01
C ILE A 51 60.22 32.78 13.02
N PRO A 52 60.73 33.23 11.85
CA PRO A 52 61.61 34.40 11.81
C PRO A 52 60.83 35.68 12.17
N ASN A 53 61.54 36.62 12.77
CA ASN A 53 61.05 37.98 13.00
C ASN A 53 60.49 38.63 11.74
N ASN A 54 59.37 39.36 11.90
CA ASN A 54 58.71 40.13 10.85
C ASN A 54 58.53 39.35 9.54
N SER A 55 58.10 38.09 9.71
CA SER A 55 58.03 37.11 8.63
C SER A 55 56.69 37.06 7.90
N CYS A 56 55.70 37.91 8.28
CA CYS A 56 54.33 37.77 7.75
C CYS A 56 54.17 38.08 6.26
N ALA A 57 55.15 38.70 5.62
CA ALA A 57 55.13 38.85 4.17
C ALA A 57 55.14 37.49 3.42
N VAL A 58 55.88 36.50 3.96
CA VAL A 58 55.97 35.14 3.40
C VAL A 58 55.35 34.11 4.32
N GLY A 59 55.67 34.14 5.63
CA GLY A 59 55.31 33.18 6.64
C GLY A 59 56.10 31.88 6.53
N VAL A 60 55.87 30.98 7.49
CA VAL A 60 56.34 29.60 7.45
C VAL A 60 55.13 28.66 7.43
N THR A 61 55.26 27.52 6.78
CA THR A 61 54.16 26.54 6.65
C THR A 61 54.47 25.22 7.30
N ARG A 62 53.45 24.60 7.86
CA ARG A 62 53.40 23.21 8.34
C ARG A 62 52.31 22.49 7.61
N THR A 63 52.58 21.31 7.11
CA THR A 63 51.64 20.55 6.31
C THR A 63 51.21 19.27 7.02
N PHE A 64 49.95 18.88 6.81
CA PHE A 64 49.39 17.61 7.17
C PHE A 64 48.93 16.93 5.89
N THR A 65 49.49 15.78 5.57
CA THR A 65 49.07 15.00 4.41
C THR A 65 47.97 14.03 4.87
N VAL A 66 46.77 14.30 4.44
CA VAL A 66 45.57 13.48 4.73
C VAL A 66 45.35 12.56 3.55
N THR A 67 45.36 11.24 3.82
CA THR A 67 45.13 10.20 2.82
C THR A 67 43.73 9.60 2.91
N ASP A 68 43.07 9.80 4.04
CA ASP A 68 41.72 9.31 4.29
C ASP A 68 40.71 10.18 3.52
N VAL A 69 39.70 9.52 2.94
CA VAL A 69 38.74 10.15 2.02
C VAL A 69 37.36 10.09 2.65
N PHE A 70 36.87 11.19 3.19
CA PHE A 70 35.56 11.35 3.81
C PHE A 70 35.10 12.82 3.74
N ASP A 71 33.82 13.09 3.93
CA ASP A 71 33.33 14.45 4.12
C ASP A 71 33.77 14.98 5.48
N VAL A 72 34.07 16.25 5.59
CA VAL A 72 34.50 16.86 6.84
C VAL A 72 33.33 17.55 7.54
N ALA A 73 32.84 16.94 8.63
CA ALA A 73 31.78 17.52 9.46
C ALA A 73 32.29 18.53 10.51
N GLY A 74 33.59 18.50 10.79
CA GLY A 74 34.18 19.43 11.75
C GLY A 74 35.69 19.41 11.73
N VAL A 75 36.29 20.56 12.06
CA VAL A 75 37.75 20.76 12.15
C VAL A 75 38.11 21.41 13.46
N ALA A 76 39.16 20.88 14.10
CA ALA A 76 39.86 21.53 15.20
C ALA A 76 41.36 21.42 14.96
N ILE A 77 42.16 22.33 15.52
CA ILE A 77 43.60 22.25 15.41
C ILE A 77 44.27 22.68 16.72
N GLY A 78 45.14 21.81 17.22
CA GLY A 78 46.04 22.12 18.31
C GLY A 78 47.34 22.74 17.77
N VAL A 79 47.88 23.74 18.47
CA VAL A 79 49.14 24.43 18.06
C VAL A 79 49.95 24.75 19.31
N VAL A 80 51.25 24.41 19.25
CA VAL A 80 52.23 24.74 20.28
C VAL A 80 53.35 25.53 19.62
N ILE A 81 53.56 26.78 20.09
CA ILE A 81 54.58 27.69 19.65
C ILE A 81 55.31 28.27 20.87
N ASP A 82 56.63 28.13 20.89
CA ASP A 82 57.54 28.78 21.81
C ASP A 82 57.82 30.19 21.27
N HIS A 83 57.41 31.25 21.98
CA HIS A 83 57.56 32.63 21.54
C HIS A 83 57.43 33.63 22.69
N ASN A 84 58.42 34.47 22.92
CA ASN A 84 58.43 35.42 24.04
C ASN A 84 57.46 36.62 23.86
N SER A 85 56.64 36.66 22.82
CA SER A 85 55.57 37.63 22.61
C SER A 85 54.46 37.03 21.78
N ARG A 86 53.46 36.42 22.38
CA ARG A 86 52.32 35.84 21.70
C ARG A 86 51.56 36.85 20.82
N GLY A 87 51.60 38.13 21.21
CA GLY A 87 50.98 39.23 20.48
C GLY A 87 51.55 39.44 19.07
N ASP A 88 52.70 38.85 18.75
CA ASP A 88 53.32 38.94 17.43
C ASP A 88 52.93 37.81 16.50
N ILE A 89 52.31 36.75 17.05
CA ILE A 89 51.92 35.55 16.30
C ILE A 89 50.68 35.79 15.46
N ARG A 90 50.74 35.34 14.20
CA ARG A 90 49.59 35.14 13.32
C ARG A 90 49.60 33.69 12.79
N ALA A 91 48.41 33.06 12.81
CA ALA A 91 48.26 31.70 12.29
C ALA A 91 46.98 31.58 11.46
N THR A 92 47.08 30.86 10.34
CA THR A 92 45.94 30.49 9.50
C THR A 92 46.00 29.00 9.15
N LEU A 93 44.84 28.36 9.01
CA LEU A 93 44.70 26.99 8.48
C LEU A 93 44.10 27.07 7.08
N GLN A 94 44.64 26.32 6.13
CA GLN A 94 44.10 26.18 4.79
C GLN A 94 43.81 24.73 4.47
N SER A 95 42.60 24.45 3.92
CA SER A 95 42.20 23.15 3.40
C SER A 95 42.81 22.80 2.05
N PRO A 96 42.78 21.56 1.61
CA PRO A 96 43.19 21.16 0.24
C PRO A 96 42.39 21.87 -0.85
N SER A 97 41.14 22.24 -0.62
CA SER A 97 40.27 23.01 -1.54
C SER A 97 40.67 24.48 -1.66
N GLY A 98 41.56 24.98 -0.77
CA GLY A 98 42.04 26.36 -0.78
C GLY A 98 41.31 27.29 0.20
N THR A 99 40.31 26.84 0.93
CA THR A 99 39.62 27.61 1.99
C THR A 99 40.63 27.98 3.08
N VAL A 100 40.67 29.24 3.53
CA VAL A 100 41.60 29.73 4.54
C VAL A 100 40.85 30.30 5.73
N VAL A 101 41.17 29.83 6.94
CA VAL A 101 40.59 30.30 8.21
C VAL A 101 41.68 30.91 9.09
N ASN A 102 41.37 32.07 9.67
CA ASN A 102 42.28 32.75 10.60
C ASN A 102 42.12 32.15 12.02
N LEU A 103 43.20 31.61 12.58
CA LEU A 103 43.21 31.02 13.92
C LEU A 103 43.47 32.06 15.01
N ILE A 104 44.56 32.86 14.83
CA ILE A 104 44.96 33.93 15.76
C ILE A 104 45.64 35.07 15.01
N THR A 105 45.39 36.31 15.45
CA THR A 105 46.02 37.52 14.92
C THR A 105 46.35 38.45 16.06
N ASN A 106 47.63 38.49 16.44
CA ASN A 106 48.20 39.45 17.37
C ASN A 106 47.45 39.54 18.75
N ILE A 107 47.20 38.42 19.37
CA ILE A 107 46.49 38.33 20.66
C ILE A 107 47.45 38.01 21.81
N GLY A 108 47.37 38.74 22.94
CA GLY A 108 48.11 38.46 24.15
C GLY A 108 49.26 39.39 24.44
N GLY A 109 49.56 40.33 23.57
CA GLY A 109 50.67 41.33 23.77
C GLY A 109 51.99 40.65 24.07
N GLY A 110 52.71 41.08 25.09
CA GLY A 110 54.01 40.55 25.53
C GLY A 110 53.92 39.28 26.39
N LEU A 111 52.80 38.54 26.38
CA LEU A 111 52.71 37.25 27.05
C LEU A 111 53.44 36.17 26.26
N ASP A 112 53.96 35.16 26.97
CA ASP A 112 54.79 34.12 26.39
C ASP A 112 53.95 32.99 25.83
N ASP A 113 54.44 32.35 24.80
CA ASP A 113 54.02 31.10 24.22
C ASP A 113 52.56 31.02 23.71
N LEU A 114 52.30 30.05 22.89
CA LEU A 114 50.95 29.62 22.49
C LEU A 114 50.88 28.10 22.61
N ASN A 115 50.02 27.60 23.50
CA ASN A 115 49.79 26.16 23.69
C ASN A 115 48.29 25.92 23.82
N VAL A 116 47.58 25.88 22.70
CA VAL A 116 46.13 25.88 22.63
C VAL A 116 45.57 24.92 21.60
N VAL A 117 44.31 24.51 21.79
CA VAL A 117 43.48 23.97 20.72
C VAL A 117 42.50 25.04 20.26
N PHE A 118 42.42 25.24 18.98
CA PHE A 118 41.37 25.99 18.31
C PHE A 118 40.22 25.05 17.98
N ASP A 119 39.11 25.24 18.66
CA ASP A 119 37.89 24.43 18.55
C ASP A 119 36.70 25.39 18.33
N PRO A 120 35.91 25.23 17.25
CA PRO A 120 34.77 26.10 16.95
C PRO A 120 33.71 26.09 18.03
N THR A 121 33.62 25.01 18.84
CA THR A 121 32.62 24.82 19.92
C THR A 121 33.08 25.38 21.28
N ALA A 122 34.34 25.84 21.39
CA ALA A 122 34.88 26.35 22.65
C ALA A 122 34.08 27.54 23.19
N GLY A 123 33.85 27.57 24.48
CA GLY A 123 33.09 28.64 25.17
C GLY A 123 33.75 30.02 25.09
N ALA A 124 35.11 30.09 25.08
CA ALA A 124 35.89 31.32 25.03
C ALA A 124 36.51 31.54 23.65
N ALA A 125 36.47 32.76 23.16
CA ALA A 125 37.18 33.15 21.96
C ALA A 125 38.68 33.44 22.24
N ILE A 126 39.58 33.16 21.24
CA ILE A 126 41.00 33.41 21.39
C ILE A 126 41.32 34.90 21.73
N THR A 127 40.45 35.81 21.33
CA THR A 127 40.55 37.23 21.68
C THR A 127 40.52 37.53 23.16
N SER A 128 39.99 36.58 23.98
CA SER A 128 39.99 36.69 25.45
C SER A 128 41.28 36.20 26.11
N HIS A 129 42.21 35.62 25.34
CA HIS A 129 43.46 35.07 25.86
C HIS A 129 44.55 36.18 26.02
N THR A 130 44.34 37.10 26.91
CA THR A 130 45.13 38.32 27.09
C THR A 130 45.81 38.45 28.46
N ALA A 131 45.62 37.49 29.39
CA ALA A 131 46.03 37.66 30.78
C ALA A 131 46.95 36.57 31.36
N GLN A 132 47.32 35.57 30.60
CA GLN A 132 48.11 34.42 31.09
C GLN A 132 49.11 33.95 30.05
N ASN A 133 50.35 33.64 30.50
CA ASN A 133 51.33 32.92 29.67
C ASN A 133 50.88 31.48 29.48
N ASP A 134 51.26 30.90 28.32
CA ASP A 134 51.22 29.45 28.15
C ASP A 134 52.65 28.91 28.38
N ASP A 135 52.81 27.60 28.36
CA ASP A 135 54.11 26.94 28.51
C ASP A 135 54.20 25.81 27.43
N TRP A 136 55.13 25.99 26.52
CA TRP A 136 55.32 25.05 25.41
C TRP A 136 55.92 23.68 25.87
N ILE A 137 56.54 23.61 27.09
CA ILE A 137 57.13 22.40 27.64
C ILE A 137 56.09 21.47 28.23
N ILE A 138 54.91 22.04 28.65
CA ILE A 138 53.82 21.21 29.21
C ILE A 138 53.16 20.43 28.05
N PRO A 139 52.82 19.15 28.31
CA PRO A 139 52.13 18.34 27.29
C PRO A 139 50.97 19.08 26.63
N PRO A 140 50.79 18.97 25.31
CA PRO A 140 49.73 19.63 24.62
C PRO A 140 48.37 19.08 25.07
N TYR A 141 47.34 19.84 25.24
CA TYR A 141 47.23 21.30 25.07
C TYR A 141 46.77 21.89 26.38
N GLN A 142 47.20 23.13 26.73
CA GLN A 142 46.85 23.72 28.01
C GLN A 142 45.47 24.38 28.03
N ARG A 143 45.01 24.90 26.90
CA ARG A 143 43.77 25.66 26.77
C ARG A 143 43.03 25.38 25.47
N THR A 144 41.74 25.71 25.47
CA THR A 144 40.90 25.58 24.27
C THR A 144 40.15 26.88 24.03
N PHE A 145 40.21 27.38 22.78
CA PHE A 145 39.58 28.62 22.39
C PHE A 145 38.91 28.48 21.02
N ARG A 146 37.82 29.23 20.82
CA ARG A 146 37.34 29.48 19.47
C ARG A 146 38.38 30.33 18.71
N PRO A 147 38.71 29.98 17.46
CA PRO A 147 39.61 30.77 16.64
C PRO A 147 39.05 32.16 16.32
N ALA A 148 39.88 33.04 15.74
CA ALA A 148 39.46 34.35 15.26
C ALA A 148 38.53 34.28 14.04
N GLY A 149 38.69 33.27 13.19
CA GLY A 149 37.81 32.94 12.07
C GLY A 149 36.91 31.73 12.43
N ASP A 150 36.10 31.31 11.47
CA ASP A 150 35.15 30.21 11.65
C ASP A 150 35.69 28.92 11.01
N LEU A 151 36.04 27.91 11.83
CA LEU A 151 36.46 26.59 11.36
C LEU A 151 35.33 25.77 10.75
N LEU A 152 34.04 26.13 11.00
CA LEU A 152 32.93 25.50 10.31
C LEU A 152 32.90 25.84 8.80
N ALA A 153 33.69 26.83 8.34
CA ALA A 153 33.87 27.10 6.92
C ALA A 153 34.58 25.97 6.14
N PHE A 154 35.13 24.98 6.85
CA PHE A 154 35.71 23.78 6.25
C PHE A 154 34.71 22.63 6.14
N ALA A 155 33.61 22.68 6.90
CA ALA A 155 32.51 21.74 6.80
C ALA A 155 31.54 22.30 5.75
N ASP A 156 31.57 21.74 4.56
CA ASP A 156 30.66 22.20 3.51
C ASP A 156 29.39 21.29 3.40
N ALA A 157 28.40 21.79 2.69
CA ALA A 157 27.10 21.13 2.58
C ALA A 157 26.94 20.28 1.31
N ASP A 158 28.01 20.10 0.52
CA ASP A 158 27.91 19.52 -0.81
C ASP A 158 28.08 17.99 -0.85
N ALA A 159 28.35 17.36 0.31
CA ALA A 159 28.50 15.91 0.49
C ALA A 159 29.57 15.27 -0.42
N LEU A 160 30.60 16.03 -0.81
CA LEU A 160 31.79 15.53 -1.53
C LEU A 160 32.95 15.35 -0.55
N PRO A 161 33.69 14.23 -0.63
CA PRO A 161 34.84 14.00 0.23
C PRO A 161 35.89 15.11 0.05
N ASP A 162 36.10 15.90 1.09
CA ASP A 162 37.00 17.06 1.09
C ASP A 162 38.16 16.94 2.09
N SER A 163 38.24 15.83 2.83
CA SER A 163 39.32 15.58 3.79
C SER A 163 40.69 15.40 3.14
N ALA A 164 40.73 14.63 2.03
CA ALA A 164 41.98 14.19 1.41
C ALA A 164 42.79 15.33 0.74
N GLY A 165 44.09 15.29 0.96
CA GLY A 165 45.02 16.26 0.37
C GLY A 165 45.96 16.85 1.39
N VAL A 166 46.51 18.03 1.06
CA VAL A 166 47.47 18.74 1.92
C VAL A 166 46.80 19.90 2.63
N TRP A 167 46.60 19.75 3.95
CA TRP A 167 46.22 20.84 4.82
C TRP A 167 47.43 21.64 5.22
N THR A 168 47.35 22.96 5.27
CA THR A 168 48.50 23.85 5.50
C THR A 168 48.21 24.79 6.66
N LEU A 169 48.98 24.63 7.74
CA LEU A 169 49.09 25.62 8.83
C LEU A 169 50.18 26.63 8.45
N ARG A 170 49.80 27.90 8.26
CA ARG A 170 50.72 28.97 8.00
C ARG A 170 50.88 29.82 9.26
N LEU A 171 52.14 30.07 9.63
CA LEU A 171 52.53 30.80 10.83
C LEU A 171 53.43 31.95 10.47
N CYS A 172 53.38 33.07 11.20
CA CYS A 172 54.33 34.15 11.06
C CYS A 172 54.39 35.02 12.33
N ASP A 173 55.48 35.71 12.49
CA ASP A 173 55.71 36.79 13.43
C ASP A 173 55.50 38.13 12.71
N SER A 174 54.69 39.02 13.25
CA SER A 174 54.29 40.30 12.66
C SER A 174 55.12 41.48 13.08
N ASN A 175 56.02 41.33 14.07
CA ASN A 175 56.86 42.39 14.60
C ASN A 175 58.38 42.09 14.48
N GLY A 176 59.23 43.09 14.67
CA GLY A 176 60.65 42.90 14.74
C GLY A 176 61.15 42.83 16.19
N GLY A 177 62.13 41.95 16.48
CA GLY A 177 62.86 41.92 17.73
C GLY A 177 62.85 40.61 18.49
N LEU A 178 61.82 39.83 18.30
CA LEU A 178 61.68 38.50 18.91
C LEU A 178 61.34 37.46 17.84
N SER A 179 61.85 36.25 17.94
CA SER A 179 61.56 35.15 17.03
C SER A 179 60.97 33.97 17.83
N GLY A 180 60.19 33.13 17.17
CA GLY A 180 59.60 31.96 17.78
C GLY A 180 60.04 30.65 17.14
N THR A 181 59.59 29.55 17.72
CA THR A 181 59.77 28.20 17.19
C THR A 181 58.43 27.45 17.24
N PHE A 182 58.00 26.95 16.08
CA PHE A 182 56.91 25.96 16.05
C PHE A 182 57.41 24.67 16.65
N ARG A 183 56.63 24.08 17.56
CA ARG A 183 56.96 22.84 18.27
C ARG A 183 56.06 21.66 17.91
N HIS A 184 54.74 21.90 17.84
CA HIS A 184 53.78 20.83 17.68
C HIS A 184 52.46 21.35 17.11
N ALA A 185 51.81 20.57 16.25
CA ALA A 185 50.40 20.77 15.91
C ALA A 185 49.73 19.43 15.58
N ASP A 186 48.47 19.34 16.00
CA ASP A 186 47.54 18.22 15.69
C ASP A 186 46.32 18.78 14.96
N LEU A 187 46.11 18.35 13.73
CA LEU A 187 44.89 18.60 12.97
C LEU A 187 43.90 17.48 13.28
N TYR A 188 42.70 17.83 13.74
CA TYR A 188 41.60 16.94 14.00
C TYR A 188 40.54 17.15 12.94
N LEU A 189 40.19 16.10 12.19
CA LEU A 189 39.12 16.07 11.22
C LEU A 189 38.04 15.10 11.70
N VAL A 190 36.79 15.54 11.65
CA VAL A 190 35.66 14.81 12.17
C VAL A 190 34.79 14.32 11.01
N GLU A 191 34.54 13.02 10.93
CA GLU A 191 33.61 12.45 9.97
C GLU A 191 32.15 12.79 10.31
N PRO A 192 31.27 13.01 9.30
CA PRO A 192 29.85 13.08 9.54
C PRO A 192 29.28 11.72 9.95
N PHE A 193 28.21 11.75 10.70
CA PHE A 193 27.41 10.59 11.05
C PHE A 193 25.93 10.87 10.87
N ALA A 194 25.16 9.81 10.78
CA ALA A 194 23.71 9.84 10.87
C ALA A 194 23.28 8.89 11.99
N ASP A 195 22.50 9.38 12.91
CA ASP A 195 21.82 8.62 13.95
C ASP A 195 20.42 8.30 13.36
N LEU A 196 20.25 7.07 12.86
CA LEU A 196 19.08 6.61 12.12
C LEU A 196 18.30 5.62 12.96
N SER A 197 17.04 5.88 13.17
CA SER A 197 16.13 4.96 13.87
C SER A 197 15.01 4.47 12.97
N LEU A 198 14.56 3.22 13.22
CA LEU A 198 13.44 2.58 12.54
C LEU A 198 12.30 2.33 13.52
N ALA A 199 11.10 2.78 13.18
CA ALA A 199 9.89 2.46 13.90
C ALA A 199 8.90 1.70 13.01
N LYS A 200 8.27 0.65 13.56
CA LYS A 200 7.34 -0.21 12.84
C LYS A 200 6.05 -0.41 13.62
N THR A 201 4.91 -0.29 12.93
CA THR A 201 3.59 -0.49 13.54
C THR A 201 2.70 -1.33 12.64
N VAL A 202 1.69 -1.98 13.23
CA VAL A 202 0.63 -2.71 12.52
C VAL A 202 -0.72 -2.04 12.76
N SER A 203 -1.55 -1.95 11.72
CA SER A 203 -2.87 -1.29 11.79
C SER A 203 -3.87 -2.05 12.67
N ASN A 204 -3.74 -3.36 12.77
CA ASN A 204 -4.58 -4.22 13.62
C ASN A 204 -3.75 -5.41 14.12
N ALA A 205 -3.53 -5.49 15.43
CA ALA A 205 -2.77 -6.57 16.05
C ALA A 205 -3.58 -7.87 16.22
N ASN A 206 -4.88 -7.87 15.97
CA ASN A 206 -5.74 -9.06 16.09
C ASN A 206 -6.78 -9.13 14.95
N PRO A 207 -6.32 -9.22 13.68
CA PRO A 207 -7.21 -9.25 12.53
C PRO A 207 -7.97 -10.57 12.43
N PRO A 208 -9.17 -10.59 11.81
CA PRO A 208 -9.76 -11.84 11.37
C PRO A 208 -8.90 -12.48 10.27
N ALA A 209 -8.92 -13.80 10.16
CA ALA A 209 -8.31 -14.51 9.05
C ALA A 209 -8.92 -14.05 7.71
N GLY A 210 -8.09 -13.69 6.75
CA GLY A 210 -8.51 -13.01 5.49
C GLY A 210 -8.70 -11.50 5.62
N GLY A 211 -8.46 -10.92 6.80
CA GLY A 211 -8.59 -9.48 7.04
C GLY A 211 -7.43 -8.68 6.44
N THR A 212 -7.74 -7.49 5.94
CA THR A 212 -6.72 -6.55 5.45
C THR A 212 -6.04 -5.87 6.63
N ILE A 213 -4.71 -5.86 6.65
CA ILE A 213 -3.87 -5.12 7.59
C ILE A 213 -2.80 -4.34 6.83
N SER A 214 -2.18 -3.40 7.50
CA SER A 214 -1.02 -2.70 6.97
C SER A 214 0.07 -2.56 8.03
N PHE A 215 1.32 -2.60 7.58
CA PHE A 215 2.50 -2.25 8.35
C PHE A 215 2.97 -0.87 7.92
N THR A 216 3.23 0.00 8.89
CA THR A 216 3.84 1.30 8.63
C THR A 216 5.25 1.30 9.19
N LEU A 217 6.22 1.56 8.33
CA LEU A 217 7.63 1.73 8.66
C LEU A 217 7.96 3.22 8.60
N THR A 218 8.73 3.70 9.56
CA THR A 218 9.21 5.08 9.60
C THR A 218 10.69 5.08 9.94
N VAL A 219 11.53 5.61 9.05
CA VAL A 219 12.94 5.90 9.31
C VAL A 219 13.07 7.37 9.68
N THR A 220 13.79 7.63 10.76
CA THR A 220 14.06 8.99 11.23
C THR A 220 15.57 9.20 11.33
N SER A 221 16.07 10.30 10.80
CA SER A 221 17.42 10.80 11.09
C SER A 221 17.31 11.78 12.25
N SER A 222 18.01 11.52 13.34
CA SER A 222 18.06 12.39 14.51
C SER A 222 18.48 13.82 14.14
N ALA A 223 17.95 14.81 14.86
CA ALA A 223 18.40 16.18 14.73
C ALA A 223 19.87 16.39 15.17
N GLN A 224 20.46 15.39 15.82
CA GLN A 224 21.87 15.39 16.24
C GLN A 224 22.80 14.82 15.15
N SER A 225 22.28 14.22 14.11
CA SER A 225 23.07 13.82 12.94
C SER A 225 23.84 15.01 12.38
N THR A 226 25.09 14.78 11.96
CA THR A 226 25.96 15.86 11.46
C THR A 226 26.02 15.92 9.94
N GLY A 227 25.42 14.94 9.25
CA GLY A 227 25.35 14.87 7.79
C GLY A 227 24.01 14.34 7.27
N THR A 228 23.76 14.57 5.98
CA THR A 228 22.63 13.97 5.27
C THR A 228 22.97 12.53 4.88
N ALA A 229 22.27 11.56 5.44
CA ALA A 229 22.39 10.17 5.02
C ALA A 229 21.75 9.98 3.65
N THR A 230 22.45 9.33 2.73
CA THR A 230 21.96 9.01 1.38
C THR A 230 21.97 7.50 1.15
N GLY A 231 21.24 7.02 0.14
CA GLY A 231 21.18 5.59 -0.17
C GLY A 231 20.60 4.74 0.94
N ILE A 232 19.75 5.31 1.81
CA ILE A 232 19.14 4.59 2.92
C ILE A 232 18.22 3.51 2.36
N ALA A 233 18.41 2.28 2.81
CA ALA A 233 17.57 1.15 2.50
C ALA A 233 17.16 0.41 3.78
N VAL A 234 15.92 -0.10 3.79
CA VAL A 234 15.35 -0.94 4.85
C VAL A 234 14.96 -2.28 4.23
N THR A 235 15.37 -3.38 4.85
CA THR A 235 14.87 -4.71 4.51
C THR A 235 13.74 -5.08 5.46
N ASP A 236 12.56 -5.31 4.90
CA ASP A 236 11.36 -5.77 5.61
C ASP A 236 11.10 -7.24 5.29
N THR A 237 11.22 -8.11 6.28
CA THR A 237 10.94 -9.53 6.15
C THR A 237 9.47 -9.78 6.44
N LEU A 238 8.64 -9.69 5.39
CA LEU A 238 7.21 -9.95 5.49
C LEU A 238 6.96 -11.38 6.00
N PRO A 239 6.07 -11.57 7.01
CA PRO A 239 5.79 -12.89 7.55
C PRO A 239 5.02 -13.77 6.56
N GLU A 240 5.22 -15.08 6.66
CA GLU A 240 4.57 -16.06 5.78
C GLU A 240 3.03 -16.00 5.85
N GLY A 241 2.47 -15.60 6.99
CA GLY A 241 1.03 -15.39 7.20
C GLY A 241 0.45 -14.11 6.59
N PHE A 242 1.23 -13.36 5.79
CA PHE A 242 0.81 -12.09 5.19
C PHE A 242 0.98 -12.11 3.67
N SER A 243 -0.08 -11.84 2.94
CA SER A 243 -0.06 -11.68 1.49
C SER A 243 -0.04 -10.20 1.12
N PHE A 244 1.12 -9.72 0.66
CA PHE A 244 1.31 -8.33 0.23
C PHE A 244 0.41 -7.96 -0.97
N SER A 245 -0.17 -6.76 -0.95
CA SER A 245 -1.00 -6.24 -2.05
C SER A 245 -0.51 -4.91 -2.63
N SER A 246 -0.05 -3.99 -1.79
CA SER A 246 0.39 -2.67 -2.24
C SER A 246 1.30 -1.98 -1.23
N ALA A 247 2.11 -1.03 -1.72
CA ALA A 247 2.88 -0.10 -0.91
C ALA A 247 2.52 1.34 -1.26
N SER A 248 2.52 2.23 -0.26
CA SER A 248 2.28 3.67 -0.44
C SER A 248 3.11 4.48 0.56
N GLY A 249 3.66 5.60 0.14
CA GLY A 249 4.49 6.47 0.98
C GLY A 249 5.72 6.99 0.25
N THR A 250 6.78 7.30 1.00
CA THR A 250 8.05 7.82 0.47
C THR A 250 8.93 6.68 -0.06
N GLY A 251 9.62 6.93 -1.17
CA GLY A 251 10.55 5.95 -1.75
C GLY A 251 9.86 4.83 -2.54
N THR A 252 10.52 3.69 -2.70
CA THR A 252 10.02 2.55 -3.47
C THR A 252 10.24 1.24 -2.71
N PHE A 253 9.24 0.35 -2.73
CA PHE A 253 9.29 -0.97 -2.12
C PHE A 253 9.31 -2.07 -3.19
N ASN A 254 10.22 -3.01 -3.06
CA ASN A 254 10.29 -4.22 -3.89
C ASN A 254 9.78 -5.43 -3.08
N SER A 255 8.56 -5.87 -3.35
CA SER A 255 7.94 -6.99 -2.63
C SER A 255 8.62 -8.35 -2.84
N GLY A 256 9.40 -8.51 -3.91
CA GLY A 256 10.13 -9.76 -4.18
C GLY A 256 11.41 -9.90 -3.35
N THR A 257 12.00 -8.78 -2.91
CA THR A 257 13.23 -8.75 -2.08
C THR A 257 12.97 -8.24 -0.67
N GLY A 258 11.81 -7.64 -0.39
CA GLY A 258 11.50 -6.98 0.89
C GLY A 258 12.21 -5.64 1.09
N VAL A 259 12.88 -5.08 0.08
CA VAL A 259 13.69 -3.86 0.23
C VAL A 259 12.85 -2.60 -0.03
N TRP A 260 12.86 -1.70 0.94
CA TRP A 260 12.38 -0.34 0.80
C TRP A 260 13.56 0.62 0.60
N ASN A 261 13.68 1.20 -0.60
CA ASN A 261 14.63 2.28 -0.88
C ASN A 261 14.04 3.60 -0.37
N VAL A 262 14.55 4.10 0.74
CA VAL A 262 14.08 5.32 1.41
C VAL A 262 14.55 6.56 0.66
N GLY A 263 15.82 6.58 0.22
CA GLY A 263 16.48 7.73 -0.42
C GLY A 263 17.43 8.44 0.51
N SER A 264 17.23 9.75 0.72
CA SER A 264 18.11 10.60 1.53
C SER A 264 17.33 11.26 2.66
N LEU A 265 17.95 11.34 3.85
CA LEU A 265 17.39 12.04 5.02
C LEU A 265 18.42 13.03 5.56
N ALA A 266 18.03 14.30 5.61
CA ALA A 266 18.77 15.33 6.33
C ALA A 266 18.57 15.18 7.86
N PRO A 267 19.45 15.75 8.70
CA PRO A 267 19.27 15.78 10.14
C PRO A 267 17.87 16.28 10.54
N GLY A 268 17.19 15.53 11.42
CA GLY A 268 15.82 15.81 11.88
C GLY A 268 14.71 15.42 10.88
N ALA A 269 15.04 14.88 9.72
CA ALA A 269 14.03 14.44 8.74
C ALA A 269 13.58 13.00 8.97
N SER A 270 12.40 12.66 8.48
CA SER A 270 11.85 11.30 8.49
C SER A 270 11.16 10.95 7.19
N ALA A 271 11.09 9.65 6.89
CA ALA A 271 10.33 9.10 5.78
C ALA A 271 9.52 7.90 6.25
N SER A 272 8.35 7.69 5.66
CA SER A 272 7.47 6.58 6.00
C SER A 272 6.93 5.89 4.77
N ILE A 273 6.72 4.57 4.90
CA ILE A 273 6.01 3.74 3.93
C ILE A 273 4.98 2.86 4.63
N THR A 274 3.86 2.63 3.96
CA THR A 274 2.81 1.73 4.44
C THR A 274 2.68 0.56 3.46
N LEU A 275 2.87 -0.66 3.97
CA LEU A 275 2.73 -1.92 3.24
C LEU A 275 1.39 -2.54 3.59
N THR A 276 0.50 -2.68 2.62
CA THR A 276 -0.87 -3.21 2.82
C THR A 276 -0.97 -4.62 2.26
N GLY A 277 -1.71 -5.48 2.92
CA GLY A 277 -1.94 -6.85 2.51
C GLY A 277 -3.01 -7.56 3.33
N THR A 278 -3.10 -8.88 3.18
CA THR A 278 -4.08 -9.74 3.83
C THR A 278 -3.40 -10.67 4.83
N ALA A 279 -3.88 -10.69 6.08
CA ALA A 279 -3.50 -11.67 7.09
C ALA A 279 -4.40 -12.91 6.95
N PHE A 280 -3.87 -14.04 6.48
CA PHE A 280 -4.71 -15.18 6.10
C PHE A 280 -4.62 -16.40 7.03
N THR A 281 -3.61 -16.49 7.91
CA THR A 281 -3.50 -17.57 8.90
C THR A 281 -4.67 -17.58 9.89
N SER A 282 -4.84 -18.65 10.66
CA SER A 282 -5.93 -18.79 11.62
C SER A 282 -5.39 -19.11 13.02
N GLY A 283 -5.59 -18.19 13.95
CA GLY A 283 -5.18 -18.36 15.35
C GLY A 283 -3.66 -18.41 15.56
N THR A 284 -2.87 -17.90 14.62
CA THR A 284 -1.41 -17.87 14.68
C THR A 284 -0.91 -16.46 14.95
N THR A 285 0.26 -16.37 15.61
CA THR A 285 0.97 -15.11 15.78
C THR A 285 2.09 -15.05 14.74
N GLU A 286 2.07 -13.98 13.99
CA GLU A 286 3.07 -13.67 12.97
C GLU A 286 3.83 -12.42 13.37
N THR A 287 5.13 -12.39 13.09
CA THR A 287 6.00 -11.24 13.39
C THR A 287 6.62 -10.72 12.09
N ASN A 288 6.42 -9.44 11.85
CA ASN A 288 7.06 -8.74 10.76
C ASN A 288 8.27 -7.96 11.29
N VAL A 289 9.44 -8.20 10.71
CA VAL A 289 10.73 -7.67 11.12
C VAL A 289 11.27 -6.74 10.06
N ALA A 290 11.89 -5.63 10.47
CA ALA A 290 12.59 -4.75 9.55
C ALA A 290 13.88 -4.21 10.19
N GLU A 291 14.87 -3.92 9.34
CA GLU A 291 16.17 -3.38 9.71
C GLU A 291 16.66 -2.42 8.65
N ILE A 292 17.36 -1.36 9.05
CA ILE A 292 18.09 -0.50 8.12
C ILE A 292 19.30 -1.28 7.61
N THR A 293 19.37 -1.55 6.31
CA THR A 293 20.41 -2.39 5.71
C THR A 293 21.42 -1.62 4.88
N ALA A 294 21.24 -0.31 4.68
CA ALA A 294 22.20 0.56 4.01
C ALA A 294 22.05 2.01 4.45
N SER A 295 23.18 2.68 4.59
CA SER A 295 23.33 4.14 4.76
C SER A 295 24.69 4.57 4.24
N SER A 296 24.81 5.78 3.67
CA SER A 296 26.11 6.37 3.26
C SER A 296 26.95 6.84 4.44
N LEU A 297 26.31 7.13 5.58
CA LEU A 297 26.98 7.57 6.79
C LEU A 297 26.92 6.50 7.86
N PRO A 298 27.95 6.39 8.71
CA PRO A 298 27.93 5.51 9.87
C PRO A 298 26.88 5.99 10.87
N ASP A 299 26.24 5.04 11.55
CA ASP A 299 25.40 5.28 12.70
C ASP A 299 26.19 5.21 14.00
N LEU A 300 25.80 6.01 15.01
CA LEU A 300 26.57 6.09 16.25
C LEU A 300 26.29 4.96 17.22
N ASP A 301 25.08 4.46 17.25
CA ASP A 301 24.61 3.51 18.26
C ASP A 301 24.02 2.24 17.63
N SER A 302 24.01 2.15 16.29
CA SER A 302 23.64 0.93 15.57
C SER A 302 24.60 0.60 14.42
N VAL A 303 24.53 -0.63 13.93
CA VAL A 303 25.30 -1.13 12.77
C VAL A 303 24.34 -1.70 11.76
N VAL A 304 24.19 -1.03 10.64
CA VAL A 304 23.29 -1.48 9.57
C VAL A 304 23.57 -2.91 9.12
N ASP A 305 22.52 -3.69 8.83
CA ASP A 305 22.57 -5.05 8.28
C ASP A 305 23.28 -6.08 9.20
N ASN A 306 23.15 -5.97 10.52
CA ASN A 306 23.79 -6.87 11.48
C ASN A 306 22.80 -7.80 12.21
N GLY A 307 21.49 -7.58 12.09
CA GLY A 307 20.43 -8.36 12.73
C GLY A 307 20.35 -8.21 14.25
N ALA A 308 20.91 -7.13 14.80
CA ALA A 308 20.94 -6.90 16.24
C ALA A 308 19.61 -6.31 16.74
N THR A 309 18.79 -7.13 17.37
CA THR A 309 17.42 -6.77 17.83
C THR A 309 17.37 -5.75 18.97
N GLY A 310 18.49 -5.28 19.46
CA GLY A 310 18.60 -4.31 20.56
C GLY A 310 19.01 -2.91 20.10
N GLU A 311 19.31 -2.75 18.82
CA GLU A 311 19.67 -1.48 18.18
C GLU A 311 18.40 -0.77 17.68
N ASP A 312 18.45 0.53 17.47
CA ASP A 312 17.28 1.32 17.09
C ASP A 312 17.05 1.40 15.57
N ASP A 313 17.98 0.87 14.77
CA ASP A 313 17.83 0.64 13.33
C ASP A 313 17.07 -0.66 13.01
N TYR A 314 16.68 -1.44 14.03
CA TYR A 314 15.90 -2.67 13.95
C TYR A 314 14.57 -2.52 14.70
N ASP A 315 13.46 -2.90 14.08
CA ASP A 315 12.17 -2.98 14.76
C ASP A 315 11.31 -4.13 14.24
N SER A 316 10.43 -4.63 15.10
CA SER A 316 9.52 -5.72 14.79
C SER A 316 8.15 -5.50 15.40
N VAL A 317 7.11 -5.93 14.70
CA VAL A 317 5.75 -5.90 15.21
C VAL A 317 5.04 -7.21 14.91
N SER A 318 4.27 -7.68 15.89
CA SER A 318 3.50 -8.92 15.75
C SER A 318 2.01 -8.63 15.63
N TYR A 319 1.32 -9.52 14.91
CA TYR A 319 -0.14 -9.62 14.94
C TYR A 319 -0.54 -11.07 15.18
N THR A 320 -1.71 -11.28 15.79
CA THR A 320 -2.28 -12.61 16.01
C THR A 320 -3.62 -12.68 15.31
N THR A 321 -3.74 -13.54 14.30
CA THR A 321 -5.03 -13.72 13.61
C THR A 321 -6.04 -14.39 14.54
N GLN A 322 -7.30 -13.97 14.45
CA GLN A 322 -8.38 -14.63 15.17
C GLN A 322 -8.56 -16.06 14.66
N THR A 323 -8.87 -16.98 15.55
CA THR A 323 -9.25 -18.35 15.17
C THR A 323 -10.49 -18.30 14.28
N ARG A 324 -10.45 -19.01 13.14
CA ARG A 324 -11.58 -19.07 12.24
C ARG A 324 -12.78 -19.76 12.89
N VAL A 325 -13.92 -19.15 12.71
CA VAL A 325 -15.23 -19.73 12.94
C VAL A 325 -15.97 -19.75 11.61
N ALA A 326 -16.81 -20.77 11.40
CA ALA A 326 -17.65 -20.81 10.21
C ALA A 326 -18.52 -19.56 10.14
N GLY A 327 -18.54 -18.91 8.98
CA GLY A 327 -19.34 -17.71 8.76
C GLY A 327 -20.84 -17.99 8.82
N THR A 328 -21.63 -16.96 9.08
CA THR A 328 -23.09 -17.03 9.00
C THR A 328 -23.53 -16.82 7.56
N VAL A 329 -24.18 -17.83 6.98
CA VAL A 329 -24.71 -17.77 5.61
C VAL A 329 -25.86 -16.77 5.56
N PRO A 330 -25.82 -15.76 4.66
CA PRO A 330 -26.90 -14.78 4.53
C PRO A 330 -28.23 -15.45 4.15
N ALA A 331 -29.31 -14.94 4.69
CA ALA A 331 -30.65 -15.34 4.24
C ALA A 331 -30.96 -14.75 2.87
N VAL A 332 -31.40 -15.56 1.93
CA VAL A 332 -31.92 -15.12 0.63
C VAL A 332 -33.42 -14.96 0.73
N SER A 333 -33.93 -13.75 0.39
CA SER A 333 -35.34 -13.45 0.38
C SER A 333 -35.97 -13.75 -0.99
N CYS A 334 -37.01 -14.58 -1.00
CA CYS A 334 -37.73 -14.97 -2.22
C CYS A 334 -39.21 -14.58 -2.13
N PRO A 335 -39.62 -13.34 -2.47
CA PRO A 335 -40.99 -12.87 -2.35
C PRO A 335 -42.03 -13.70 -3.15
N ALA A 336 -41.63 -14.25 -4.29
CA ALA A 336 -42.47 -15.09 -5.15
C ALA A 336 -42.32 -16.61 -4.86
N GLY A 337 -41.75 -16.95 -3.70
CA GLY A 337 -41.41 -18.32 -3.38
C GLY A 337 -40.06 -18.76 -3.95
N SER A 338 -39.63 -19.95 -3.54
CA SER A 338 -38.39 -20.57 -3.98
C SER A 338 -38.55 -22.02 -4.33
N THR A 339 -37.67 -22.51 -5.15
CA THR A 339 -37.49 -23.94 -5.42
C THR A 339 -36.07 -24.35 -5.04
N LEU A 340 -35.85 -25.65 -4.96
CA LEU A 340 -34.50 -26.21 -4.79
C LEU A 340 -34.14 -27.02 -6.03
N PHE A 341 -32.86 -27.17 -6.28
CA PHE A 341 -32.34 -28.11 -7.26
C PHE A 341 -31.55 -29.19 -6.52
N ASP A 342 -31.91 -30.45 -6.75
CA ASP A 342 -31.32 -31.62 -6.12
C ASP A 342 -30.61 -32.48 -7.19
N TRP A 343 -29.38 -32.86 -6.92
CA TRP A 343 -28.58 -33.74 -7.78
C TRP A 343 -29.05 -35.19 -7.73
N THR A 344 -29.83 -35.60 -6.74
CA THR A 344 -30.31 -36.97 -6.59
C THR A 344 -31.05 -37.45 -7.85
N GLY A 345 -30.56 -38.55 -8.41
CA GLY A 345 -31.12 -39.13 -9.62
C GLY A 345 -30.77 -38.40 -10.93
N LYS A 346 -29.91 -37.38 -10.89
CA LYS A 346 -29.36 -36.73 -12.08
C LYS A 346 -28.14 -37.49 -12.56
N THR A 347 -27.77 -37.28 -13.82
CA THR A 347 -26.56 -37.82 -14.45
C THR A 347 -25.77 -36.69 -15.03
N TRP A 348 -24.45 -36.83 -15.01
CA TRP A 348 -23.53 -35.96 -15.74
C TRP A 348 -22.94 -36.72 -16.92
N THR A 349 -23.15 -36.22 -18.12
CA THR A 349 -22.59 -36.83 -19.33
C THR A 349 -21.24 -36.21 -19.62
N ILE A 350 -20.21 -37.05 -19.65
CA ILE A 350 -18.85 -36.67 -20.05
C ILE A 350 -18.78 -36.78 -21.58
N GLY A 351 -18.42 -35.68 -22.25
CA GLY A 351 -18.23 -35.60 -23.70
C GLY A 351 -16.80 -35.16 -24.06
N THR A 352 -16.68 -34.27 -25.03
CA THR A 352 -15.45 -33.52 -25.30
C THR A 352 -15.50 -32.19 -24.56
N VAL A 353 -14.36 -31.71 -24.04
CA VAL A 353 -14.28 -30.40 -23.37
C VAL A 353 -14.54 -29.29 -24.43
N PRO A 354 -15.42 -28.31 -24.15
CA PRO A 354 -16.20 -28.13 -22.94
C PRO A 354 -17.38 -29.11 -22.79
N TYR A 355 -17.54 -29.69 -21.59
CA TYR A 355 -18.72 -30.51 -21.27
C TYR A 355 -19.94 -29.61 -21.08
N SER A 356 -21.11 -30.02 -21.58
CA SER A 356 -22.35 -29.27 -21.40
C SER A 356 -23.49 -30.22 -21.02
N ASN A 357 -24.16 -29.91 -19.92
CA ASN A 357 -25.31 -30.65 -19.40
C ASN A 357 -26.42 -29.67 -19.03
N SER A 358 -27.68 -30.11 -19.13
CA SER A 358 -28.82 -29.25 -18.89
C SER A 358 -29.80 -29.93 -17.93
N TYR A 359 -30.37 -29.13 -17.02
CA TYR A 359 -31.24 -29.63 -15.95
C TYR A 359 -32.47 -28.73 -15.79
N PRO A 360 -33.70 -29.33 -15.77
CA PRO A 360 -34.90 -28.55 -15.54
C PRO A 360 -35.08 -28.22 -14.05
N VAL A 361 -35.56 -27.00 -13.81
CA VAL A 361 -35.94 -26.49 -12.49
C VAL A 361 -37.37 -25.94 -12.57
N ALA A 362 -38.25 -26.42 -11.69
CA ALA A 362 -39.63 -25.98 -11.68
C ALA A 362 -39.75 -24.47 -11.41
N GLY A 363 -40.55 -23.76 -12.20
CA GLY A 363 -40.78 -22.33 -12.10
C GLY A 363 -39.64 -21.46 -12.65
N VAL A 364 -38.51 -22.03 -13.06
CA VAL A 364 -37.34 -21.29 -13.59
C VAL A 364 -37.07 -21.65 -15.04
N GLY A 365 -37.23 -22.92 -15.41
CA GLY A 365 -36.87 -23.44 -16.72
C GLY A 365 -35.69 -24.38 -16.67
N THR A 366 -35.09 -24.66 -17.83
CA THR A 366 -33.92 -25.55 -17.94
C THR A 366 -32.64 -24.71 -17.94
N PHE A 367 -31.82 -24.85 -16.90
CA PHE A 367 -30.48 -24.22 -16.88
C PHE A 367 -29.44 -25.14 -17.51
N THR A 368 -28.36 -24.54 -18.00
CA THR A 368 -27.22 -25.24 -18.61
C THR A 368 -26.00 -25.07 -17.71
N MET A 369 -25.25 -26.15 -17.52
CA MET A 369 -23.91 -26.12 -16.92
C MET A 369 -22.88 -26.52 -17.94
N THR A 370 -21.88 -25.68 -18.13
CA THR A 370 -20.74 -25.94 -19.00
C THR A 370 -19.47 -26.01 -18.17
N LEU A 371 -18.68 -27.06 -18.35
CA LEU A 371 -17.35 -27.20 -17.74
C LEU A 371 -16.28 -27.06 -18.81
N ALA A 372 -15.41 -26.11 -18.64
CA ALA A 372 -14.29 -25.78 -19.51
C ALA A 372 -12.99 -25.59 -18.68
N GLY A 373 -11.90 -25.19 -19.32
CA GLY A 373 -10.61 -24.93 -18.70
C GLY A 373 -9.54 -25.87 -19.21
N ASN A 374 -8.35 -25.75 -18.65
CA ASN A 374 -7.17 -26.57 -19.01
C ASN A 374 -6.82 -27.62 -17.93
N ALA A 375 -7.61 -27.71 -16.85
CA ALA A 375 -7.45 -28.71 -15.81
C ALA A 375 -7.59 -30.13 -16.37
N ALA A 376 -6.71 -31.02 -15.95
CA ALA A 376 -6.80 -32.44 -16.26
C ALA A 376 -7.76 -33.13 -15.29
N HIS A 377 -8.89 -33.61 -15.80
CA HIS A 377 -9.86 -34.35 -14.99
C HIS A 377 -9.46 -35.82 -14.83
N VAL A 378 -9.58 -36.33 -13.62
CA VAL A 378 -9.39 -37.77 -13.34
C VAL A 378 -10.48 -38.59 -14.05
N ALA A 379 -10.11 -39.73 -14.60
CA ALA A 379 -11.01 -40.59 -15.36
C ALA A 379 -12.31 -40.90 -14.59
N GLY A 380 -13.46 -40.76 -15.25
CA GLY A 380 -14.78 -40.91 -14.65
C GLY A 380 -15.32 -39.69 -13.92
N THR A 381 -14.62 -38.55 -13.99
CA THR A 381 -15.08 -37.26 -13.45
C THR A 381 -15.14 -36.20 -14.56
N PRO A 382 -16.01 -35.18 -14.44
CA PRO A 382 -17.02 -34.95 -13.39
C PRO A 382 -18.06 -36.04 -13.26
N ALA A 383 -18.57 -36.23 -12.04
CA ALA A 383 -19.61 -37.25 -11.74
C ALA A 383 -20.59 -36.73 -10.66
N ILE A 384 -21.80 -37.23 -10.68
CA ILE A 384 -22.74 -36.98 -9.60
C ILE A 384 -22.66 -38.15 -8.63
N ASN A 385 -22.23 -37.87 -7.40
CA ASN A 385 -22.05 -38.87 -6.35
C ASN A 385 -22.14 -38.23 -4.95
N SER A 386 -21.88 -39.01 -3.90
CA SER A 386 -21.84 -38.60 -2.51
C SER A 386 -20.43 -38.72 -1.89
N ASN A 387 -19.38 -38.58 -2.70
CA ASN A 387 -18.00 -38.64 -2.21
C ASN A 387 -17.70 -37.45 -1.29
N LEU A 388 -18.14 -36.24 -1.67
CA LEU A 388 -18.04 -35.05 -0.86
C LEU A 388 -19.42 -34.63 -0.39
N THR A 389 -19.66 -34.72 0.90
CA THR A 389 -20.99 -34.40 1.49
C THR A 389 -21.01 -33.10 2.27
N GLY A 390 -19.83 -32.56 2.62
CA GLY A 390 -19.71 -31.32 3.36
C GLY A 390 -20.51 -31.29 4.67
N GLY A 391 -20.73 -32.43 5.31
CA GLY A 391 -21.56 -32.56 6.51
C GLY A 391 -23.06 -32.80 6.22
N PHE A 392 -23.46 -33.02 4.96
CA PHE A 392 -24.84 -33.32 4.54
C PHE A 392 -24.93 -34.73 3.92
N PRO A 393 -24.90 -35.82 4.71
CA PRO A 393 -24.64 -37.19 4.23
C PRO A 393 -25.72 -37.77 3.32
N ALA A 394 -26.87 -37.13 3.21
CA ALA A 394 -27.95 -37.57 2.29
C ALA A 394 -27.83 -36.93 0.90
N ASP A 395 -26.95 -35.93 0.73
CA ASP A 395 -26.87 -35.18 -0.50
C ASP A 395 -25.92 -35.84 -1.52
N GLN A 396 -26.33 -35.85 -2.79
CA GLN A 396 -25.43 -35.99 -3.91
C GLN A 396 -24.93 -34.61 -4.34
N SER A 397 -23.80 -34.57 -5.01
CA SER A 397 -23.18 -33.32 -5.49
C SER A 397 -22.50 -33.54 -6.83
N LEU A 398 -22.28 -32.49 -7.60
CA LEU A 398 -21.46 -32.55 -8.81
C LEU A 398 -19.98 -32.54 -8.38
N PHE A 399 -19.37 -33.72 -8.39
CA PHE A 399 -17.99 -33.97 -7.98
C PHE A 399 -17.02 -33.73 -9.14
N LEU A 400 -16.06 -32.86 -8.92
CA LEU A 400 -14.94 -32.60 -9.81
C LEU A 400 -13.66 -33.13 -9.14
N ASN A 401 -12.90 -33.96 -9.84
CA ASN A 401 -11.59 -34.43 -9.38
C ASN A 401 -10.56 -34.14 -10.47
N MET A 402 -9.49 -33.44 -10.12
CA MET A 402 -8.48 -32.96 -11.04
C MET A 402 -7.10 -33.44 -10.62
N ASN A 403 -6.24 -33.65 -11.62
CA ASN A 403 -4.82 -33.92 -11.45
C ASN A 403 -4.06 -32.96 -12.39
N ASN A 404 -3.86 -31.75 -11.91
CA ASN A 404 -3.31 -30.66 -12.69
C ASN A 404 -1.83 -30.85 -12.99
N ALA A 405 -1.38 -30.47 -14.18
CA ALA A 405 0.03 -30.49 -14.56
C ALA A 405 0.80 -29.25 -14.07
N ALA A 406 0.09 -28.16 -13.77
CA ALA A 406 0.64 -26.92 -13.27
C ALA A 406 -0.29 -26.26 -12.24
N ILE A 407 0.27 -25.45 -11.35
CA ILE A 407 -0.48 -24.65 -10.35
C ILE A 407 -1.48 -23.71 -11.03
N SER A 408 -1.16 -23.22 -12.24
CA SER A 408 -2.00 -22.31 -13.01
C SER A 408 -3.21 -22.96 -13.69
N ASP A 409 -3.28 -24.30 -13.72
CA ASP A 409 -4.39 -25.00 -14.36
C ASP A 409 -5.68 -24.82 -13.60
N THR A 410 -6.78 -24.58 -14.32
CA THR A 410 -8.10 -24.31 -13.73
C THR A 410 -9.20 -25.06 -14.46
N ALA A 411 -10.23 -25.43 -13.70
CA ALA A 411 -11.53 -25.83 -14.19
C ALA A 411 -12.51 -24.67 -14.05
N THR A 412 -13.29 -24.39 -15.09
CA THR A 412 -14.29 -23.32 -15.08
C THR A 412 -15.68 -23.90 -15.31
N VAL A 413 -16.54 -23.80 -14.31
CA VAL A 413 -17.96 -24.17 -14.43
C VAL A 413 -18.76 -22.90 -14.67
N THR A 414 -19.49 -22.87 -15.78
CA THR A 414 -20.46 -21.80 -16.09
C THR A 414 -21.87 -22.35 -15.96
N ILE A 415 -22.69 -21.71 -15.14
CA ILE A 415 -24.12 -22.03 -14.93
C ILE A 415 -24.92 -20.91 -15.57
N GLN A 416 -25.80 -21.26 -16.51
CA GLN A 416 -26.63 -20.30 -17.24
C GLN A 416 -28.10 -20.62 -17.08
N PHE A 417 -28.85 -19.72 -16.49
CA PHE A 417 -30.29 -19.82 -16.34
C PHE A 417 -31.02 -19.20 -17.54
N PRO A 418 -32.15 -19.79 -17.99
CA PRO A 418 -32.92 -19.25 -19.12
C PRO A 418 -33.62 -17.93 -18.78
N THR A 419 -33.83 -17.68 -17.49
CA THR A 419 -34.41 -16.47 -16.93
C THR A 419 -33.65 -16.13 -15.68
N ALA A 420 -33.34 -14.84 -15.44
CA ALA A 420 -32.61 -14.44 -14.28
C ALA A 420 -33.30 -14.85 -12.98
N VAL A 421 -32.52 -15.41 -12.07
CA VAL A 421 -32.95 -15.84 -10.75
C VAL A 421 -32.74 -14.68 -9.77
N PRO A 422 -33.78 -14.16 -9.10
CA PRO A 422 -33.63 -13.00 -8.21
C PRO A 422 -32.89 -13.29 -6.91
N GLY A 423 -32.64 -14.52 -6.60
CA GLY A 423 -31.82 -14.97 -5.48
C GLY A 423 -31.42 -16.42 -5.67
N LEU A 424 -30.20 -16.77 -5.27
CA LEU A 424 -29.65 -18.12 -5.41
C LEU A 424 -28.74 -18.44 -4.25
N GLN A 425 -28.78 -19.69 -3.75
CA GLN A 425 -27.86 -20.17 -2.73
C GLN A 425 -27.47 -21.63 -2.94
N PHE A 426 -26.17 -21.92 -2.85
CA PHE A 426 -25.61 -23.27 -2.88
C PHE A 426 -24.27 -23.31 -2.11
N ARG A 427 -23.66 -24.49 -2.00
CA ARG A 427 -22.33 -24.66 -1.38
C ARG A 427 -21.35 -25.28 -2.34
N LEU A 428 -20.09 -24.96 -2.14
CA LEU A 428 -18.93 -25.66 -2.66
C LEU A 428 -18.34 -26.44 -1.50
N TYR A 429 -18.17 -27.75 -1.68
CA TYR A 429 -17.63 -28.64 -0.66
C TYR A 429 -16.15 -28.86 -0.89
N ASP A 430 -15.41 -29.03 0.20
CA ASP A 430 -14.02 -29.45 0.22
C ASP A 430 -13.07 -28.47 -0.41
N ILE A 431 -13.21 -27.20 -0.02
CA ILE A 431 -12.24 -26.14 -0.35
C ILE A 431 -11.24 -26.09 0.80
N ASP A 432 -10.08 -26.75 0.63
CA ASP A 432 -9.15 -27.01 1.70
C ASP A 432 -7.68 -27.04 1.22
N TYR A 433 -6.76 -27.49 2.06
CA TYR A 433 -5.33 -27.61 1.79
C TYR A 433 -4.82 -29.01 2.11
N GLY A 434 -4.30 -29.70 1.12
CA GLY A 434 -3.55 -30.94 1.26
C GLY A 434 -2.05 -30.67 1.31
N ALA A 435 -1.45 -30.71 2.50
CA ALA A 435 -0.06 -30.32 2.73
C ALA A 435 0.93 -31.01 1.78
N GLY A 436 1.71 -30.22 1.04
CA GLY A 436 2.69 -30.70 0.06
C GLY A 436 2.06 -31.30 -1.22
N SER A 437 0.76 -31.10 -1.44
CA SER A 437 0.03 -31.67 -2.57
C SER A 437 -0.74 -30.61 -3.35
N TYR A 438 -1.69 -29.91 -2.72
CA TYR A 438 -2.53 -28.90 -3.34
C TYR A 438 -2.99 -27.86 -2.31
N ALA A 439 -3.47 -26.72 -2.79
CA ALA A 439 -4.18 -25.72 -2.01
C ALA A 439 -5.32 -25.14 -2.88
N ASP A 440 -6.54 -25.39 -2.48
CA ASP A 440 -7.70 -25.05 -3.27
C ASP A 440 -7.94 -23.55 -3.33
N ARG A 441 -8.22 -23.08 -4.52
CA ARG A 441 -8.70 -21.73 -4.79
C ARG A 441 -9.97 -21.81 -5.60
N VAL A 442 -11.04 -21.20 -5.13
CA VAL A 442 -12.27 -21.07 -5.89
C VAL A 442 -12.71 -19.62 -5.98
N MET A 443 -12.91 -19.13 -7.20
CA MET A 443 -13.45 -17.81 -7.47
C MET A 443 -14.84 -17.94 -8.07
N VAL A 444 -15.80 -17.15 -7.57
CA VAL A 444 -17.19 -17.14 -8.05
C VAL A 444 -17.53 -15.74 -8.53
N THR A 445 -18.08 -15.65 -9.73
CA THR A 445 -18.63 -14.41 -10.29
C THR A 445 -20.04 -14.62 -10.80
N GLY A 446 -20.84 -13.57 -10.83
CA GLY A 446 -22.18 -13.59 -11.40
C GLY A 446 -22.37 -12.49 -12.43
N GLN A 447 -23.38 -12.66 -13.29
CA GLN A 447 -23.85 -11.65 -14.23
C GLN A 447 -25.38 -11.61 -14.27
N TYR A 448 -25.92 -10.45 -14.57
CA TYR A 448 -27.30 -10.22 -14.90
C TYR A 448 -27.39 -9.32 -16.13
N ASN A 449 -27.92 -9.82 -17.25
CA ASN A 449 -27.93 -9.13 -18.53
C ASN A 449 -26.54 -8.61 -18.95
N GLY A 450 -25.48 -9.40 -18.67
CA GLY A 450 -24.10 -9.02 -18.97
C GLY A 450 -23.45 -8.05 -17.96
N ALA A 451 -24.19 -7.50 -17.02
CA ALA A 451 -23.64 -6.68 -15.94
C ALA A 451 -23.17 -7.57 -14.78
N ALA A 452 -22.05 -7.22 -14.16
CA ALA A 452 -21.47 -7.99 -13.05
C ALA A 452 -22.38 -7.96 -11.81
N VAL A 453 -22.57 -9.13 -11.18
CA VAL A 453 -23.26 -9.32 -9.90
C VAL A 453 -22.32 -10.04 -8.94
N SER A 454 -22.00 -9.41 -7.83
CA SER A 454 -21.10 -9.99 -6.83
C SER A 454 -21.83 -10.98 -5.93
N PRO A 455 -21.31 -12.23 -5.75
CA PRO A 455 -21.79 -13.13 -4.72
C PRO A 455 -21.31 -12.69 -3.33
N THR A 456 -22.03 -13.14 -2.29
CA THR A 456 -21.48 -13.23 -0.94
C THR A 456 -20.97 -14.66 -0.74
N LEU A 457 -19.67 -14.81 -0.46
CA LEU A 457 -19.06 -16.07 -0.08
C LEU A 457 -18.97 -16.14 1.45
N THR A 458 -19.32 -17.29 2.01
CA THR A 458 -19.24 -17.55 3.45
C THR A 458 -18.33 -18.74 3.69
N ALA A 459 -17.19 -18.49 4.35
CA ALA A 459 -16.14 -19.48 4.61
C ALA A 459 -16.54 -20.50 5.68
N GLY A 460 -15.99 -21.70 5.56
CA GLY A 460 -15.89 -22.69 6.64
C GLY A 460 -14.74 -22.38 7.59
N THR A 461 -14.22 -23.40 8.27
CA THR A 461 -13.08 -23.24 9.19
C THR A 461 -11.74 -23.63 8.56
N SER A 462 -11.74 -24.32 7.42
CA SER A 462 -10.54 -24.75 6.67
C SER A 462 -10.19 -23.86 5.48
N ASN A 463 -10.95 -22.78 5.29
CA ASN A 463 -10.73 -21.81 4.22
C ASN A 463 -11.03 -20.39 4.71
N TYR A 464 -10.57 -19.40 3.95
CA TYR A 464 -10.88 -17.97 4.15
C TYR A 464 -11.32 -17.34 2.84
N VAL A 465 -12.02 -16.21 2.92
CA VAL A 465 -12.57 -15.50 1.76
C VAL A 465 -11.99 -14.10 1.65
N VAL A 466 -11.56 -13.75 0.43
CA VAL A 466 -11.18 -12.39 0.06
C VAL A 466 -11.99 -11.98 -1.17
N GLY A 467 -12.91 -11.04 -1.00
CA GLY A 467 -13.82 -10.62 -2.07
C GLY A 467 -14.72 -11.78 -2.55
N ASN A 468 -14.57 -12.14 -3.82
CA ASN A 468 -15.30 -13.23 -4.46
C ASN A 468 -14.49 -14.53 -4.59
N THR A 469 -13.41 -14.67 -3.85
CA THR A 469 -12.51 -15.83 -3.92
C THR A 469 -12.35 -16.45 -2.53
N ALA A 470 -12.45 -17.77 -2.44
CA ALA A 470 -12.13 -18.56 -1.27
C ALA A 470 -10.82 -19.33 -1.47
N TYR A 471 -10.04 -19.45 -0.41
CA TYR A 471 -8.71 -20.05 -0.37
C TYR A 471 -8.66 -21.09 0.75
N GLY A 472 -8.35 -22.35 0.41
CA GLY A 472 -8.09 -23.42 1.36
C GLY A 472 -6.66 -23.32 1.92
N ASP A 473 -6.50 -23.36 3.22
CA ASP A 473 -5.20 -23.28 3.90
C ASP A 473 -5.05 -24.18 5.13
N LEU A 474 -6.15 -24.84 5.51
CA LEU A 474 -6.18 -25.92 6.50
C LEU A 474 -6.86 -27.14 5.91
N GLY A 475 -6.43 -28.34 6.31
CA GLY A 475 -7.07 -29.58 5.85
C GLY A 475 -8.51 -29.73 6.36
N ALA A 476 -9.36 -30.29 5.53
CA ALA A 476 -10.71 -30.71 5.91
C ALA A 476 -10.89 -32.19 5.61
N THR A 477 -11.96 -32.79 6.11
CA THR A 477 -12.38 -34.12 5.70
C THR A 477 -13.63 -34.00 4.84
N ASP A 478 -13.71 -34.79 3.79
CA ASP A 478 -14.76 -34.84 2.74
C ASP A 478 -16.20 -34.82 3.27
N THR A 479 -16.36 -35.26 4.52
CA THR A 479 -17.68 -35.44 5.16
C THR A 479 -17.97 -34.38 6.21
N THR A 480 -17.14 -33.34 6.37
CA THR A 480 -17.35 -32.27 7.35
C THR A 480 -17.66 -30.93 6.68
N ALA A 481 -18.24 -30.01 7.45
CA ALA A 481 -18.52 -28.67 6.97
C ALA A 481 -17.31 -27.73 7.00
N ALA A 482 -16.14 -28.20 7.45
CA ALA A 482 -14.95 -27.37 7.64
C ALA A 482 -14.45 -26.76 6.32
N GLY A 483 -14.43 -27.55 5.23
CA GLY A 483 -14.04 -27.12 3.88
C GLY A 483 -15.18 -26.47 3.06
N ASN A 484 -16.36 -26.23 3.63
CA ASN A 484 -17.47 -25.65 2.86
C ASN A 484 -17.28 -24.16 2.60
N VAL A 485 -17.71 -23.73 1.40
CA VAL A 485 -17.92 -22.32 1.05
C VAL A 485 -19.37 -22.16 0.61
N ALA A 486 -20.18 -21.41 1.35
CA ALA A 486 -21.53 -21.08 0.90
C ALA A 486 -21.49 -19.88 -0.05
N VAL A 487 -22.21 -20.00 -1.16
CA VAL A 487 -22.38 -18.99 -2.19
C VAL A 487 -23.79 -18.46 -2.14
N SER A 488 -23.97 -17.15 -2.02
CA SER A 488 -25.28 -16.49 -1.98
C SER A 488 -25.33 -15.31 -2.94
N PHE A 489 -26.34 -15.27 -3.79
CA PHE A 489 -26.67 -14.12 -4.62
C PHE A 489 -28.00 -13.52 -4.11
N SER A 490 -27.97 -12.29 -3.62
CA SER A 490 -29.17 -11.55 -3.20
C SER A 490 -29.81 -10.79 -4.37
N ALA A 491 -29.01 -10.38 -5.34
CA ALA A 491 -29.47 -9.71 -6.57
C ALA A 491 -29.76 -10.76 -7.67
N PRO A 492 -30.58 -10.39 -8.71
CA PRO A 492 -30.83 -11.25 -9.85
C PRO A 492 -29.54 -11.69 -10.54
N VAL A 493 -29.47 -12.96 -10.92
CA VAL A 493 -28.33 -13.55 -11.65
C VAL A 493 -28.85 -14.51 -12.74
N ASP A 494 -28.32 -14.40 -13.95
CA ASP A 494 -28.59 -15.31 -15.07
C ASP A 494 -27.40 -16.20 -15.43
N THR A 495 -26.18 -15.71 -15.13
CA THR A 495 -24.95 -16.44 -15.42
C THR A 495 -24.03 -16.43 -14.21
N ILE A 496 -23.51 -17.60 -13.83
CA ILE A 496 -22.55 -17.78 -12.75
C ILE A 496 -21.34 -18.48 -13.30
N THR A 497 -20.14 -17.98 -12.95
CA THR A 497 -18.89 -18.64 -13.29
C THR A 497 -18.14 -19.00 -12.00
N ILE A 498 -17.77 -20.28 -11.89
CA ILE A 498 -16.97 -20.83 -10.79
C ILE A 498 -15.64 -21.28 -11.39
N THR A 499 -14.54 -20.65 -10.99
CA THR A 499 -13.19 -21.01 -11.43
C THR A 499 -12.46 -21.67 -10.27
N TYR A 500 -12.09 -22.93 -10.42
CA TYR A 500 -11.44 -23.76 -9.42
C TYR A 500 -10.00 -24.11 -9.87
N GLY A 501 -9.04 -24.07 -8.96
CA GLY A 501 -7.64 -24.38 -9.19
C GLY A 501 -6.82 -24.28 -7.91
N ASN A 502 -5.52 -24.03 -8.03
CA ASN A 502 -4.61 -23.89 -6.91
C ASN A 502 -4.26 -22.43 -6.60
N HIS A 503 -3.68 -22.21 -5.40
CA HIS A 503 -3.00 -20.98 -5.02
C HIS A 503 -1.69 -21.30 -4.27
N THR A 504 -0.88 -20.26 -4.09
CA THR A 504 0.38 -20.30 -3.34
C THR A 504 0.43 -19.20 -2.28
N ASN A 505 -0.73 -18.65 -1.90
CA ASN A 505 -0.79 -17.61 -0.88
C ASN A 505 -0.49 -18.24 0.47
N GLY A 506 0.46 -17.66 1.16
CA GLY A 506 0.74 -18.00 2.53
C GLY A 506 1.53 -19.27 2.76
N ASN A 507 1.28 -19.89 3.91
CA ASN A 507 1.99 -21.08 4.38
C ASN A 507 1.66 -22.38 3.61
N VAL A 508 0.96 -22.26 2.46
CA VAL A 508 0.66 -23.44 1.67
C VAL A 508 1.84 -23.78 0.76
N SER A 509 2.30 -25.02 0.85
CA SER A 509 3.32 -25.56 -0.05
C SER A 509 2.66 -26.42 -1.11
N VAL A 510 2.60 -25.91 -2.35
CA VAL A 510 2.04 -26.61 -3.49
C VAL A 510 3.16 -26.91 -4.49
N PRO A 511 3.37 -28.17 -4.89
CA PRO A 511 4.38 -28.51 -5.88
C PRO A 511 4.01 -27.97 -7.26
N ALA A 512 5.01 -27.79 -8.14
CA ALA A 512 4.80 -27.30 -9.49
C ALA A 512 3.80 -28.15 -10.31
N ASN A 513 3.74 -29.46 -9.99
CA ASN A 513 2.71 -30.39 -10.44
C ASN A 513 1.86 -30.78 -9.24
N PRO A 514 0.74 -30.11 -8.98
CA PRO A 514 -0.12 -30.39 -7.83
C PRO A 514 -0.65 -31.82 -7.86
N GLY A 515 -0.89 -32.40 -6.68
CA GLY A 515 -1.52 -33.70 -6.54
C GLY A 515 -3.01 -33.66 -6.92
N ASN A 516 -3.67 -34.81 -6.82
CA ASN A 516 -5.10 -34.88 -7.02
C ASN A 516 -5.82 -33.97 -6.01
N GLN A 517 -6.68 -33.10 -6.53
CA GLN A 517 -7.53 -32.20 -5.76
C GLN A 517 -8.97 -32.33 -6.24
N HIS A 518 -9.91 -32.08 -5.35
CA HIS A 518 -11.32 -32.23 -5.69
C HIS A 518 -12.19 -31.21 -4.96
N MET A 519 -13.32 -30.90 -5.57
CA MET A 519 -14.41 -30.13 -4.99
C MET A 519 -15.76 -30.67 -5.46
N SER A 520 -16.82 -30.30 -4.79
CA SER A 520 -18.16 -30.54 -5.30
C SER A 520 -19.04 -29.31 -5.26
N ILE A 521 -19.96 -29.23 -6.20
CA ILE A 521 -21.08 -28.27 -6.20
C ILE A 521 -22.30 -28.97 -5.62
N SER A 522 -22.78 -28.47 -4.47
CA SER A 522 -23.92 -28.99 -3.75
C SER A 522 -25.24 -28.83 -4.52
N ASN A 523 -26.32 -29.37 -3.96
CA ASN A 523 -27.68 -28.96 -4.28
C ASN A 523 -27.83 -27.44 -4.21
N PHE A 524 -28.65 -26.84 -5.07
CA PHE A 524 -29.02 -25.43 -4.91
C PHE A 524 -30.12 -25.35 -3.87
N SER A 525 -29.74 -24.97 -2.66
CA SER A 525 -30.62 -24.94 -1.50
C SER A 525 -31.75 -23.90 -1.61
N THR A 526 -31.51 -22.86 -2.43
CA THR A 526 -32.48 -21.81 -2.71
C THR A 526 -32.31 -21.32 -4.13
N ILE A 527 -33.38 -21.32 -4.91
CA ILE A 527 -33.54 -20.67 -6.20
C ILE A 527 -34.82 -19.86 -6.14
N CYS A 528 -34.77 -18.55 -6.06
CA CYS A 528 -35.98 -17.74 -6.04
C CYS A 528 -36.68 -17.80 -7.40
N ASN A 529 -38.00 -17.94 -7.38
CA ASN A 529 -38.77 -17.96 -8.61
C ASN A 529 -38.70 -16.60 -9.32
N PRO A 530 -38.39 -16.59 -10.61
CA PRO A 530 -38.42 -15.34 -11.40
C PRO A 530 -39.81 -14.72 -11.42
N THR A 531 -39.87 -13.41 -11.37
CA THR A 531 -41.13 -12.63 -11.40
C THR A 531 -41.11 -11.57 -12.48
N THR A 532 -42.28 -11.32 -13.07
CA THR A 532 -42.53 -10.11 -13.87
C THR A 532 -43.03 -9.02 -12.94
N VAL A 533 -42.50 -7.83 -13.10
CA VAL A 533 -42.97 -6.61 -12.40
C VAL A 533 -43.17 -5.54 -13.44
N LEU A 534 -44.37 -5.04 -13.61
CA LEU A 534 -44.66 -3.96 -14.55
C LEU A 534 -44.81 -2.65 -13.80
N GLY A 535 -44.06 -1.64 -14.21
CA GLY A 535 -44.17 -0.26 -13.77
C GLY A 535 -44.63 0.63 -14.90
N VAL A 536 -45.50 1.60 -14.64
CA VAL A 536 -45.90 2.62 -15.61
C VAL A 536 -45.65 3.99 -15.03
N THR A 537 -45.00 4.84 -15.80
CA THR A 537 -44.74 6.25 -15.45
C THR A 537 -45.26 7.13 -16.57
N LYS A 538 -46.05 8.15 -16.21
CA LYS A 538 -46.54 9.15 -17.15
C LYS A 538 -45.94 10.50 -16.81
N ILE A 539 -45.37 11.17 -17.83
CA ILE A 539 -44.88 12.55 -17.73
C ILE A 539 -45.49 13.39 -18.83
N SER A 540 -45.54 14.68 -18.62
CA SER A 540 -46.02 15.64 -19.64
C SER A 540 -45.15 16.88 -19.67
N SER A 541 -45.05 17.52 -20.86
CA SER A 541 -44.40 18.80 -21.07
C SER A 541 -45.22 19.65 -22.03
N VAL A 542 -45.39 20.94 -21.76
CA VAL A 542 -45.98 21.88 -22.70
C VAL A 542 -44.93 22.22 -23.74
N ILE A 543 -45.24 21.97 -25.03
CA ILE A 543 -44.28 22.19 -26.13
C ILE A 543 -44.50 23.50 -26.86
N THR A 544 -45.74 23.95 -26.93
CA THR A 544 -46.10 25.29 -27.50
C THR A 544 -47.36 25.82 -26.85
N ASP A 545 -47.55 27.14 -26.81
CA ASP A 545 -48.81 27.80 -26.47
C ASP A 545 -49.10 28.95 -27.40
N PRO A 546 -50.39 29.40 -27.50
CA PRO A 546 -50.78 30.48 -28.39
C PRO A 546 -50.21 31.87 -28.11
N VAL A 547 -49.66 32.07 -26.91
CA VAL A 547 -49.17 33.39 -26.46
C VAL A 547 -47.62 33.43 -26.56
N ASN A 548 -46.93 32.41 -26.11
CA ASN A 548 -45.48 32.40 -26.00
C ASN A 548 -44.78 31.51 -27.07
N GLY A 549 -45.57 30.82 -27.91
CA GLY A 549 -45.00 29.82 -28.83
C GLY A 549 -44.29 28.71 -28.09
N ALA A 550 -43.05 28.39 -28.50
CA ALA A 550 -42.21 27.40 -27.86
C ALA A 550 -41.31 28.00 -26.74
N THR A 551 -41.34 29.30 -26.48
CA THR A 551 -40.50 29.96 -25.49
C THR A 551 -41.21 30.04 -24.14
N ASN A 552 -40.83 29.19 -23.19
CA ASN A 552 -41.45 29.09 -21.86
C ASN A 552 -42.99 28.91 -21.91
N PRO A 553 -43.50 27.93 -22.69
CA PRO A 553 -44.92 27.74 -22.93
C PRO A 553 -45.69 27.39 -21.67
N LYS A 554 -46.98 27.73 -21.62
CA LYS A 554 -47.89 27.49 -20.50
C LYS A 554 -49.07 26.61 -20.94
N ALA A 555 -49.59 25.79 -20.03
CA ALA A 555 -50.73 24.93 -20.26
C ALA A 555 -52.05 25.74 -20.22
N ILE A 556 -52.25 26.59 -21.21
CA ILE A 556 -53.45 27.41 -21.42
C ILE A 556 -54.28 26.84 -22.57
N PRO A 557 -55.57 27.20 -22.71
CA PRO A 557 -56.38 26.81 -23.88
C PRO A 557 -55.66 27.07 -25.19
N GLY A 558 -55.61 26.07 -26.06
CA GLY A 558 -54.88 26.11 -27.33
C GLY A 558 -53.40 25.69 -27.22
N ALA A 559 -52.87 25.41 -26.03
CA ALA A 559 -51.51 24.90 -25.87
C ALA A 559 -51.40 23.43 -26.28
N THR A 560 -50.27 23.09 -26.90
CA THR A 560 -49.93 21.69 -27.19
C THR A 560 -49.06 21.11 -26.07
N VAL A 561 -49.54 20.02 -25.48
CA VAL A 561 -48.85 19.25 -24.43
C VAL A 561 -48.40 17.92 -25.03
N GLN A 562 -47.13 17.60 -24.87
CA GLN A 562 -46.61 16.25 -25.16
C GLN A 562 -46.71 15.40 -23.91
N TYR A 563 -47.26 14.24 -24.04
CA TYR A 563 -47.27 13.19 -23.01
C TYR A 563 -46.30 12.09 -23.38
N CYS A 564 -45.68 11.49 -22.37
CA CYS A 564 -44.95 10.22 -22.48
C CYS A 564 -45.46 9.23 -21.46
N VAL A 565 -45.80 8.03 -21.91
CA VAL A 565 -46.10 6.87 -21.08
C VAL A 565 -44.94 5.89 -21.23
N LEU A 566 -44.20 5.70 -20.15
CA LEU A 566 -43.08 4.74 -20.06
C LEU A 566 -43.55 3.51 -19.29
N VAL A 567 -43.44 2.34 -19.93
CA VAL A 567 -43.70 1.04 -19.32
C VAL A 567 -42.36 0.35 -19.10
N SER A 568 -42.14 -0.15 -17.89
CA SER A 568 -40.89 -0.83 -17.52
C SER A 568 -41.17 -2.21 -16.90
N ASN A 569 -40.22 -3.13 -17.07
CA ASN A 569 -40.21 -4.43 -16.38
C ASN A 569 -38.96 -4.54 -15.51
N PRO A 570 -38.94 -4.02 -14.28
CA PRO A 570 -37.82 -4.22 -13.35
C PRO A 570 -37.76 -5.65 -12.77
N GLY A 571 -38.70 -6.53 -13.14
CA GLY A 571 -38.68 -7.94 -12.72
C GLY A 571 -37.55 -8.73 -13.36
N SER A 572 -37.41 -9.99 -12.92
CA SER A 572 -36.40 -10.95 -13.39
C SER A 572 -36.91 -11.91 -14.47
N ALA A 573 -38.19 -11.89 -14.77
CA ALA A 573 -38.82 -12.69 -15.82
C ALA A 573 -39.34 -11.81 -16.96
N THR A 574 -39.43 -12.41 -18.17
CA THR A 574 -40.05 -11.74 -19.32
C THR A 574 -41.53 -11.56 -19.12
N ALA A 575 -42.01 -10.33 -19.24
CA ALA A 575 -43.44 -10.04 -19.32
C ALA A 575 -43.93 -10.28 -20.75
N THR A 576 -45.12 -10.83 -20.90
CA THR A 576 -45.77 -11.08 -22.21
C THR A 576 -47.15 -10.48 -22.27
N ALA A 577 -47.65 -10.23 -23.49
CA ALA A 577 -48.98 -9.69 -23.74
C ALA A 577 -49.24 -8.38 -22.96
N ILE A 578 -48.30 -7.45 -23.03
CA ILE A 578 -48.32 -6.20 -22.28
C ILE A 578 -49.25 -5.22 -23.00
N ALA A 579 -50.16 -4.61 -22.23
CA ALA A 579 -50.96 -3.50 -22.69
C ALA A 579 -51.02 -2.42 -21.60
N ALA A 580 -50.71 -1.19 -21.97
CA ALA A 580 -50.85 -0.01 -21.13
C ALA A 580 -51.86 0.93 -21.72
N THR A 581 -52.77 1.45 -20.88
CA THR A 581 -53.81 2.39 -21.35
C THR A 581 -53.70 3.74 -20.64
N ASP A 582 -53.98 4.78 -21.37
CA ASP A 582 -54.07 6.17 -20.89
C ASP A 582 -55.35 6.82 -21.35
N VAL A 583 -56.20 7.22 -20.43
CA VAL A 583 -57.48 7.86 -20.74
C VAL A 583 -57.31 9.38 -20.68
N LEU A 584 -57.46 10.04 -21.81
CA LEU A 584 -57.40 11.50 -21.91
C LEU A 584 -58.59 12.17 -21.23
N PRO A 585 -58.39 13.17 -20.35
CA PRO A 585 -59.49 13.93 -19.76
C PRO A 585 -60.21 14.80 -20.83
N ALA A 586 -61.49 15.09 -20.56
CA ALA A 586 -62.35 15.86 -21.49
C ALA A 586 -61.79 17.24 -21.85
N THR A 587 -60.87 17.80 -21.04
CA THR A 587 -60.23 19.10 -21.22
C THR A 587 -59.07 19.09 -22.22
N ILE A 588 -58.70 17.96 -22.76
CA ILE A 588 -57.67 17.83 -23.79
C ILE A 588 -58.17 17.04 -24.98
N ALA A 589 -57.62 17.31 -26.15
CA ALA A 589 -57.92 16.60 -27.39
C ALA A 589 -56.61 16.04 -27.97
N PHE A 590 -56.62 14.77 -28.35
CA PHE A 590 -55.50 14.13 -29.02
C PHE A 590 -55.18 14.84 -30.36
N VAL A 591 -53.90 14.97 -30.68
CA VAL A 591 -53.43 15.49 -31.96
C VAL A 591 -53.08 14.28 -32.85
N ALA A 592 -53.87 14.12 -33.94
CA ALA A 592 -53.70 13.01 -34.87
C ALA A 592 -52.31 12.93 -35.50
N ALA A 593 -51.84 11.73 -35.80
CA ALA A 593 -50.54 11.41 -36.36
C ALA A 593 -49.31 11.87 -35.51
N SER A 594 -49.54 12.08 -34.20
CA SER A 594 -48.49 12.50 -33.27
C SER A 594 -47.86 11.39 -32.44
N MET A 595 -48.39 10.15 -32.54
CA MET A 595 -47.83 9.03 -31.76
C MET A 595 -46.48 8.59 -32.26
N ARG A 596 -45.57 8.33 -31.31
CA ARG A 596 -44.25 7.76 -31.56
C ARG A 596 -43.92 6.76 -30.44
N SER A 597 -43.24 5.69 -30.80
CA SER A 597 -42.73 4.70 -29.86
C SER A 597 -41.20 4.64 -29.80
N GLY A 598 -40.66 4.04 -28.72
CA GLY A 598 -39.26 3.85 -28.53
C GLY A 598 -38.96 3.11 -27.21
N THR A 599 -37.69 2.99 -26.84
CA THR A 599 -37.31 2.35 -25.58
C THR A 599 -37.41 3.26 -24.37
N THR A 600 -37.36 4.58 -24.58
CA THR A 600 -37.51 5.63 -23.54
C THR A 600 -38.28 6.82 -24.13
N CYS A 601 -38.74 7.72 -23.27
CA CYS A 601 -39.41 8.97 -23.72
C CYS A 601 -38.51 9.83 -24.63
N ALA A 602 -37.20 9.83 -24.37
CA ALA A 602 -36.27 10.69 -25.12
C ALA A 602 -35.93 10.14 -26.51
N ASN A 603 -36.04 8.84 -26.73
CA ASN A 603 -35.73 8.19 -28.00
C ASN A 603 -36.96 7.55 -28.68
N ALA A 604 -38.18 7.98 -28.31
CA ALA A 604 -39.40 7.59 -28.97
C ALA A 604 -39.53 8.34 -30.33
N ALA A 605 -39.06 7.68 -31.41
CA ALA A 605 -38.97 8.26 -32.75
C ALA A 605 -39.68 7.44 -33.83
N THR A 606 -39.98 6.14 -33.57
CA THR A 606 -40.76 5.31 -34.50
C THR A 606 -42.17 5.85 -34.62
N VAL A 607 -42.63 6.09 -35.83
CA VAL A 607 -43.99 6.62 -36.11
C VAL A 607 -45.00 5.51 -35.91
N GLU A 608 -45.99 5.77 -35.09
CA GLU A 608 -47.18 4.94 -34.93
C GLU A 608 -48.36 5.61 -35.65
N ASP A 609 -49.23 4.83 -36.29
CA ASP A 609 -50.50 5.39 -36.74
C ASP A 609 -51.48 5.49 -35.54
N ASP A 610 -52.67 5.98 -35.75
CA ASP A 610 -53.60 6.24 -34.64
C ASP A 610 -54.63 5.11 -34.47
N ASP A 611 -54.55 4.02 -35.26
CA ASP A 611 -55.50 2.91 -35.20
C ASP A 611 -54.85 1.61 -34.64
N ALA A 612 -55.61 0.57 -34.50
CA ALA A 612 -55.19 -0.69 -33.92
C ALA A 612 -54.95 -1.77 -35.00
N ALA A 613 -54.69 -1.37 -36.25
CA ALA A 613 -54.55 -2.27 -37.38
C ALA A 613 -53.38 -1.82 -38.26
N GLY A 614 -52.49 -2.73 -38.62
CA GLY A 614 -51.35 -2.38 -39.48
C GLY A 614 -50.09 -3.17 -39.15
N ALA A 615 -49.02 -2.87 -39.84
CA ALA A 615 -47.72 -3.52 -39.61
C ALA A 615 -46.98 -2.92 -38.41
N ASP A 616 -47.23 -1.70 -38.05
CA ASP A 616 -46.68 -0.95 -36.94
C ASP A 616 -47.13 -1.48 -35.56
N GLU A 617 -48.27 -2.17 -35.48
CA GLU A 617 -48.74 -2.82 -34.26
C GLU A 617 -47.82 -3.97 -33.77
N SER A 618 -46.81 -4.35 -34.54
CA SER A 618 -45.92 -5.48 -34.27
C SER A 618 -44.43 -5.20 -34.45
N ASP A 619 -43.98 -3.93 -34.59
CA ASP A 619 -42.61 -3.52 -34.92
C ASP A 619 -41.71 -2.95 -33.77
N PRO A 620 -41.60 -3.36 -32.58
CA PRO A 620 -42.24 -4.34 -31.70
C PRO A 620 -43.28 -3.72 -30.75
N ILE A 621 -43.66 -2.47 -30.90
CA ILE A 621 -44.56 -1.72 -30.03
C ILE A 621 -45.73 -1.22 -30.88
N GLY A 622 -46.95 -1.57 -30.55
CA GLY A 622 -48.12 -0.98 -31.17
C GLY A 622 -48.71 0.15 -30.30
N ALA A 623 -49.26 1.19 -30.94
CA ALA A 623 -49.89 2.27 -30.21
C ALA A 623 -51.11 2.78 -30.98
N SER A 624 -52.27 2.86 -30.33
CA SER A 624 -53.54 3.26 -30.94
C SER A 624 -54.36 4.19 -30.03
N ILE A 625 -55.35 4.89 -30.63
CA ILE A 625 -56.36 5.63 -29.89
C ILE A 625 -57.77 5.19 -30.29
N SER A 626 -58.62 4.88 -29.28
CA SER A 626 -60.05 4.67 -29.47
C SER A 626 -60.85 5.56 -28.54
N GLY A 627 -61.61 6.51 -29.14
CA GLY A 627 -62.28 7.54 -28.37
C GLY A 627 -61.29 8.46 -27.64
N SER A 628 -61.24 8.37 -26.32
CA SER A 628 -60.28 9.10 -25.47
C SER A 628 -59.20 8.23 -24.89
N THR A 629 -59.15 6.95 -25.24
CA THR A 629 -58.20 5.98 -24.66
C THR A 629 -57.03 5.71 -25.61
N ILE A 630 -55.85 6.07 -25.20
CA ILE A 630 -54.59 5.66 -25.83
C ILE A 630 -54.26 4.26 -25.31
N THR A 631 -53.86 3.35 -26.18
CA THR A 631 -53.41 2.00 -25.83
C THR A 631 -52.03 1.77 -26.43
N ALA A 632 -51.09 1.31 -25.62
CA ALA A 632 -49.78 0.88 -26.08
C ALA A 632 -49.62 -0.63 -25.82
N THR A 633 -49.20 -1.37 -26.81
CA THR A 633 -49.05 -2.85 -26.72
C THR A 633 -47.63 -3.29 -27.03
N ARG A 634 -47.23 -4.40 -26.43
CA ARG A 634 -45.99 -5.07 -26.74
C ARG A 634 -46.12 -6.56 -26.46
N ALA A 635 -45.74 -7.39 -27.45
CA ALA A 635 -45.87 -8.83 -27.31
C ALA A 635 -45.06 -9.44 -26.15
N SER A 636 -43.82 -8.92 -25.96
CA SER A 636 -42.94 -9.35 -24.87
C SER A 636 -41.95 -8.25 -24.49
N MET A 637 -41.57 -8.23 -23.20
CA MET A 637 -40.59 -7.31 -22.66
C MET A 637 -39.71 -8.05 -21.65
N GLY A 638 -38.44 -8.19 -21.98
CA GLY A 638 -37.45 -8.86 -21.14
C GLY A 638 -37.19 -8.16 -19.81
N PRO A 639 -36.47 -8.83 -18.89
CA PRO A 639 -36.03 -8.25 -17.63
C PRO A 639 -35.26 -6.94 -17.84
N ALA A 640 -35.42 -5.99 -16.92
CA ALA A 640 -34.74 -4.68 -16.90
C ALA A 640 -34.88 -3.88 -18.20
N THR A 641 -35.92 -4.11 -19.01
CA THR A 641 -36.19 -3.35 -20.22
C THR A 641 -37.43 -2.46 -20.06
N SER A 642 -37.59 -1.51 -20.98
CA SER A 642 -38.72 -0.62 -21.02
C SER A 642 -39.15 -0.34 -22.47
N PHE A 643 -40.34 0.19 -22.63
CA PHE A 643 -40.78 0.87 -23.82
C PHE A 643 -41.58 2.13 -23.47
N ALA A 644 -41.62 3.06 -24.37
CA ALA A 644 -42.35 4.32 -24.21
C ALA A 644 -43.14 4.64 -25.45
N ILE A 645 -44.30 5.27 -25.24
CA ILE A 645 -45.00 6.02 -26.28
C ILE A 645 -45.03 7.50 -25.92
N ILE A 646 -44.86 8.34 -26.90
CA ILE A 646 -45.13 9.78 -26.80
C ILE A 646 -46.28 10.18 -27.77
N PHE A 647 -47.06 11.13 -27.35
CA PHE A 647 -48.10 11.71 -28.21
C PHE A 647 -48.38 13.16 -27.79
N ASN A 648 -48.93 13.95 -28.72
CA ASN A 648 -49.31 15.33 -28.46
C ASN A 648 -50.81 15.42 -28.20
N ALA A 649 -51.19 16.36 -27.36
CA ALA A 649 -52.59 16.69 -27.08
C ALA A 649 -52.78 18.22 -26.96
N LEU A 650 -53.92 18.72 -27.40
CA LEU A 650 -54.30 20.12 -27.35
C LEU A 650 -55.14 20.39 -26.09
N VAL A 651 -54.79 21.43 -25.34
CA VAL A 651 -55.63 21.91 -24.22
C VAL A 651 -56.87 22.62 -24.80
N LYS A 652 -58.06 22.20 -24.40
CA LYS A 652 -59.35 22.79 -24.85
C LYS A 652 -59.68 24.08 -24.13
#